data_33afcddc0979472f08cc49cb4e35b386
#
_entry.id   33afcddc0979472f08cc49cb4e35b386
#
_cell.length_a   1.000
_cell.length_b   1.000
_cell.length_c   1.000
_cell.angle_alpha   90.00
_cell.angle_beta   90.00
_cell.angle_gamma   90.00
#
_symmetry.space_group_name_H-M   'P 1'
#
loop_
_entity.id
_entity.type
_entity.pdbx_description
1 polymer ?
#
loop_
_entity_poly.entity_id
_entity_poly.type
_entity_poly.pdbx_seq_one_letter_code
_entity_poly.pdbx_strand_id
1 'polypeptide(L)'
;MNKPDEPETKQKKPQQSEKPREKNLEPFLVDSTNKQLTTNTGVKINDTDNSLRAGPRGPTLMEDFHFREKIMHFDHERIPERVVHARGSGAHGYFQVYKSMSKYTKAKFLQDPNKKTPVFVRFSTVVGSRGSADTVRDVRGFATRFYTEDGNYDLVGNNMPVFFIQDAIKFPDVIHAVKPEQDNEIPQASTAHDTFWDFVVNTPETAHMIMWVVSDRALPRSFSMMEGFGVNTYRFVNQEGKSSFVKFHWKPLLGVHSLVWDEVQKLAGKDPDFNRRDLWDAIEEGNYPEYEFGVQIIEEADEFKFDFDVLDPTKIWPEELVPVQRIGKMVLNRNPDNFFAETEQVAFCVGNLVSGIDVSDDPLLQGRLFSYLDTQLIRLGGPNFNEIPINKPLAPVVNNQRDGYHRMTINKGKTAYSPNSLNNGYPQPGLDKKEGYVHYPEMVSGKKVQERSESFKDHFSQATLFWNSMSEPEKMHIIKAFHFEIGKVFDKATRQKVVDMFSNVDVGLATEIAKGVGANPPSGKQQQPKKTPQLQMSKALSMENTAKNSIKGRKIAVLAMDGFNGAELMSVKAALEKQDAKVELISESLTPIKSQEGQEMDVDRNYVSVSSVLYDAVYIPGGQQSICAMKQQGYVIHFINEAFKHCKAIGATSEAVSLLKETDIADVKLSEAKVTSDKGVVTAQASVYSAFNEALITAIAQHRHWIREKDENIPA
;
A
#
# COMPACT_ATOMS: atom_id res chain seq x y z
N MET A 1 -17.52 -48.38 -8.88
CA MET A 1 -17.59 -47.24 -9.78
C MET A 1 -16.36 -46.40 -9.50
N ASN A 2 -15.40 -46.42 -10.43
CA ASN A 2 -14.13 -45.75 -10.31
C ASN A 2 -14.35 -44.24 -10.53
N LYS A 3 -13.82 -43.39 -9.63
CA LYS A 3 -13.72 -41.96 -9.86
C LYS A 3 -12.67 -41.70 -10.93
N PRO A 4 -12.85 -40.72 -11.84
CA PRO A 4 -11.83 -40.34 -12.79
C PRO A 4 -10.70 -39.56 -12.09
N ASP A 5 -9.46 -39.80 -12.53
CA ASP A 5 -8.25 -39.16 -12.06
C ASP A 5 -8.28 -37.64 -12.39
N GLU A 6 -8.08 -36.82 -11.38
CA GLU A 6 -7.80 -35.39 -11.57
C GLU A 6 -6.40 -35.21 -12.17
N PRO A 7 -6.20 -34.25 -13.10
CA PRO A 7 -4.88 -34.00 -13.66
C PRO A 7 -3.94 -33.39 -12.61
N GLU A 8 -2.81 -34.07 -12.35
CA GLU A 8 -1.70 -33.55 -11.56
C GLU A 8 -1.20 -32.21 -12.13
N THR A 9 -1.49 -31.12 -11.47
CA THR A 9 -0.82 -29.84 -11.67
C THR A 9 0.63 -29.99 -11.24
N LYS A 10 1.54 -30.02 -12.19
CA LYS A 10 2.99 -30.02 -11.95
C LYS A 10 3.40 -28.70 -11.28
N GLN A 11 3.38 -28.68 -9.96
CA GLN A 11 4.06 -27.64 -9.20
C GLN A 11 5.55 -27.67 -9.52
N LYS A 12 6.06 -26.64 -10.18
CA LYS A 12 7.51 -26.39 -10.30
C LYS A 12 8.05 -26.16 -8.89
N LYS A 13 8.75 -27.15 -8.34
CA LYS A 13 9.51 -26.99 -7.08
C LYS A 13 10.55 -25.86 -7.30
N PRO A 14 10.56 -24.82 -6.44
CA PRO A 14 11.62 -23.82 -6.49
C PRO A 14 12.97 -24.46 -6.16
N GLN A 15 14.03 -24.07 -6.85
CA GLN A 15 15.39 -24.45 -6.49
C GLN A 15 15.64 -24.08 -5.02
N GLN A 16 16.12 -25.06 -4.24
CA GLN A 16 16.54 -24.88 -2.84
C GLN A 16 17.78 -23.99 -2.77
N SER A 17 17.60 -22.66 -2.78
CA SER A 17 18.53 -21.75 -2.14
C SER A 17 18.20 -21.76 -0.64
N GLU A 18 19.22 -21.83 0.23
CA GLU A 18 19.02 -21.73 1.67
C GLU A 18 18.22 -20.45 1.98
N LYS A 19 16.99 -20.63 2.48
CA LYS A 19 16.09 -19.54 2.86
C LYS A 19 16.10 -19.40 4.39
N PRO A 20 16.99 -18.56 4.97
CA PRO A 20 17.23 -18.52 6.42
C PRO A 20 15.95 -18.21 7.21
N ARG A 21 15.05 -17.39 6.63
CA ARG A 21 13.78 -17.01 7.28
C ARG A 21 12.82 -18.16 7.36
N GLU A 22 12.71 -18.99 6.33
CA GLU A 22 11.85 -20.18 6.32
C GLU A 22 12.30 -21.18 7.38
N LYS A 23 13.61 -21.49 7.47
CA LYS A 23 14.17 -22.31 8.55
C LYS A 23 13.87 -21.75 9.96
N ASN A 24 13.89 -20.43 10.12
CA ASN A 24 13.59 -19.79 11.42
C ASN A 24 12.13 -19.95 11.82
N LEU A 25 11.19 -19.98 10.85
CA LEU A 25 9.75 -20.16 11.08
C LEU A 25 9.34 -21.64 11.17
N GLU A 26 10.10 -22.55 10.53
CA GLU A 26 9.76 -23.99 10.45
C GLU A 26 9.36 -24.64 11.78
N PRO A 27 10.05 -24.39 12.93
CA PRO A 27 9.66 -24.98 14.20
C PRO A 27 8.26 -24.59 14.72
N PHE A 28 7.68 -23.53 14.15
CA PHE A 28 6.38 -22.99 14.55
C PHE A 28 5.26 -23.32 13.55
N LEU A 29 5.58 -23.94 12.41
CA LEU A 29 4.61 -24.33 11.39
C LEU A 29 3.95 -25.65 11.78
N VAL A 30 2.64 -25.69 11.70
CA VAL A 30 1.85 -26.90 11.93
C VAL A 30 0.97 -27.18 10.72
N ASP A 31 1.30 -28.25 9.99
CA ASP A 31 0.41 -28.80 8.98
C ASP A 31 -0.50 -29.86 9.63
N SER A 32 -1.81 -29.63 9.61
CA SER A 32 -2.83 -30.52 10.18
C SER A 32 -3.32 -31.59 9.20
N THR A 33 -2.83 -31.60 7.94
CA THR A 33 -3.26 -32.57 6.92
C THR A 33 -3.01 -33.98 7.39
N ASN A 34 -4.05 -34.84 7.37
CA ASN A 34 -4.02 -36.23 7.81
C ASN A 34 -3.67 -36.45 9.30
N LYS A 35 -3.79 -35.42 10.15
CA LYS A 35 -3.56 -35.52 11.60
C LYS A 35 -4.88 -35.61 12.38
N GLN A 36 -4.84 -36.27 13.53
CA GLN A 36 -5.97 -36.33 14.44
C GLN A 36 -6.06 -35.06 15.28
N LEU A 37 -7.28 -34.58 15.53
CA LEU A 37 -7.56 -33.50 16.44
C LEU A 37 -7.08 -33.80 17.86
N THR A 38 -6.47 -32.83 18.52
CA THR A 38 -6.03 -32.91 19.93
C THR A 38 -6.44 -31.68 20.72
N THR A 39 -6.43 -31.79 22.04
CA THR A 39 -6.44 -30.65 22.95
C THR A 39 -5.11 -29.91 22.87
N ASN A 40 -5.03 -28.72 23.52
CA ASN A 40 -3.79 -27.98 23.69
C ASN A 40 -2.72 -28.74 24.51
N THR A 41 -3.13 -29.75 25.28
CA THR A 41 -2.26 -30.65 26.06
C THR A 41 -1.91 -31.94 25.33
N GLY A 42 -2.35 -32.11 24.07
CA GLY A 42 -2.02 -33.25 23.22
C GLY A 42 -2.92 -34.49 23.36
N VAL A 43 -4.04 -34.40 24.08
CA VAL A 43 -4.99 -35.51 24.21
C VAL A 43 -5.84 -35.62 22.92
N LYS A 44 -5.91 -36.81 22.33
CA LYS A 44 -6.69 -37.06 21.12
C LYS A 44 -8.19 -36.91 21.38
N ILE A 45 -8.89 -36.25 20.49
CA ILE A 45 -10.32 -36.00 20.53
C ILE A 45 -11.03 -37.00 19.62
N ASN A 46 -12.08 -37.59 20.11
CA ASN A 46 -12.90 -38.59 19.38
C ASN A 46 -14.16 -37.98 18.77
N ASP A 47 -14.70 -36.93 19.34
CA ASP A 47 -15.92 -36.26 18.89
C ASP A 47 -15.77 -34.74 19.10
N THR A 48 -16.09 -33.92 18.09
CA THR A 48 -16.12 -32.46 18.14
C THR A 48 -17.47 -31.90 17.66
N ASP A 49 -18.42 -32.74 17.29
CA ASP A 49 -19.77 -32.35 16.89
C ASP A 49 -20.75 -32.35 18.07
N ASN A 50 -20.51 -33.20 19.06
CA ASN A 50 -21.38 -33.33 20.23
C ASN A 50 -20.63 -33.05 21.53
N SER A 51 -21.24 -32.20 22.39
CA SER A 51 -20.79 -32.05 23.76
C SER A 51 -21.22 -33.24 24.64
N LEU A 52 -20.47 -33.52 25.72
CA LEU A 52 -20.83 -34.55 26.70
C LEU A 52 -22.19 -34.23 27.33
N ARG A 53 -23.09 -35.27 27.41
CA ARG A 53 -24.45 -35.11 27.93
C ARG A 53 -24.83 -36.26 28.83
N ALA A 54 -25.78 -36.01 29.75
CA ALA A 54 -26.44 -37.01 30.54
C ALA A 54 -27.61 -37.65 29.74
N GLY A 55 -27.27 -38.53 28.80
CA GLY A 55 -28.19 -39.10 27.80
C GLY A 55 -28.41 -38.19 26.57
N PRO A 56 -28.92 -38.72 25.44
CA PRO A 56 -28.98 -38.03 24.16
C PRO A 56 -29.78 -36.71 24.16
N ARG A 57 -30.75 -36.56 25.06
CA ARG A 57 -31.57 -35.37 25.27
C ARG A 57 -31.33 -34.65 26.61
N GLY A 58 -30.39 -35.19 27.40
CA GLY A 58 -30.08 -34.67 28.72
C GLY A 58 -29.28 -33.38 28.66
N PRO A 59 -29.02 -32.76 29.83
CA PRO A 59 -28.20 -31.56 29.93
C PRO A 59 -26.75 -31.82 29.48
N THR A 60 -26.13 -30.80 28.90
CA THR A 60 -24.70 -30.75 28.65
C THR A 60 -23.92 -30.68 29.96
N LEU A 61 -22.85 -31.46 30.04
CA LEU A 61 -22.01 -31.54 31.23
C LEU A 61 -20.70 -30.77 31.03
N MET A 62 -20.47 -29.79 31.88
CA MET A 62 -19.28 -28.91 31.77
C MET A 62 -17.98 -29.59 32.22
N GLU A 63 -18.00 -30.87 32.60
CA GLU A 63 -16.80 -31.68 32.77
C GLU A 63 -16.13 -32.04 31.44
N ASP A 64 -16.80 -31.81 30.29
CA ASP A 64 -16.25 -31.92 28.93
C ASP A 64 -15.11 -30.89 28.76
N PHE A 65 -13.87 -31.39 28.87
CA PHE A 65 -12.69 -30.52 28.78
C PHE A 65 -12.46 -30.01 27.34
N HIS A 66 -12.81 -30.77 26.32
CA HIS A 66 -12.70 -30.30 24.94
C HIS A 66 -13.67 -29.17 24.65
N PHE A 67 -14.90 -29.27 25.10
CA PHE A 67 -15.89 -28.20 24.97
C PHE A 67 -15.43 -26.92 25.67
N ARG A 68 -14.96 -27.00 26.93
CA ARG A 68 -14.44 -25.84 27.67
C ARG A 68 -13.27 -25.19 26.97
N GLU A 69 -12.28 -25.98 26.50
CA GLU A 69 -11.09 -25.47 25.84
C GLU A 69 -11.44 -24.77 24.51
N LYS A 70 -12.34 -25.37 23.71
CA LYS A 70 -12.79 -24.84 22.43
C LYS A 70 -13.51 -23.49 22.60
N ILE A 71 -14.41 -23.36 23.57
CA ILE A 71 -15.13 -22.10 23.85
C ILE A 71 -14.18 -21.05 24.43
N MET A 72 -13.39 -21.42 25.46
CA MET A 72 -12.43 -20.51 26.07
C MET A 72 -11.49 -19.90 25.02
N HIS A 73 -10.96 -20.70 24.11
CA HIS A 73 -10.06 -20.20 23.08
C HIS A 73 -10.78 -19.24 22.14
N PHE A 74 -11.98 -19.62 21.67
CA PHE A 74 -12.81 -18.79 20.80
C PHE A 74 -13.10 -17.42 21.41
N ASP A 75 -13.44 -17.35 22.70
CA ASP A 75 -13.76 -16.10 23.40
C ASP A 75 -12.57 -15.12 23.44
N HIS A 76 -11.34 -15.62 23.18
CA HIS A 76 -10.10 -14.84 23.27
C HIS A 76 -9.33 -14.73 21.94
N GLU A 77 -9.97 -14.96 20.79
CA GLU A 77 -9.35 -14.91 19.47
C GLU A 77 -9.18 -13.48 18.93
N ARG A 78 -9.32 -12.46 19.76
CA ARG A 78 -9.12 -11.05 19.40
C ARG A 78 -8.02 -10.42 20.23
N ILE A 79 -7.21 -9.59 19.57
CA ILE A 79 -6.30 -8.64 20.21
C ILE A 79 -6.73 -7.23 19.83
N PRO A 80 -6.36 -6.19 20.58
CA PRO A 80 -6.64 -4.82 20.20
C PRO A 80 -6.14 -4.51 18.77
N GLU A 81 -6.92 -3.77 18.00
CA GLU A 81 -6.48 -3.23 16.72
C GLU A 81 -5.26 -2.31 16.92
N ARG A 82 -4.45 -2.14 15.89
CA ARG A 82 -3.48 -1.03 15.89
C ARG A 82 -4.23 0.28 15.95
N VAL A 83 -3.73 1.22 16.76
CA VAL A 83 -4.36 2.55 16.96
C VAL A 83 -4.54 3.28 15.63
N VAL A 84 -3.59 3.12 14.72
CA VAL A 84 -3.65 3.47 13.30
C VAL A 84 -3.10 2.29 12.49
N HIS A 85 -3.40 2.22 11.21
CA HIS A 85 -3.00 1.12 10.32
C HIS A 85 -3.64 -0.24 10.69
N ALA A 86 -4.85 -0.26 11.23
CA ALA A 86 -5.53 -1.50 11.64
C ALA A 86 -5.80 -2.41 10.43
N ARG A 87 -6.32 -1.86 9.33
CA ARG A 87 -6.50 -2.56 8.05
C ARG A 87 -5.17 -2.68 7.32
N GLY A 88 -4.73 -3.92 6.98
CA GLY A 88 -3.50 -4.11 6.23
C GLY A 88 -3.27 -5.53 5.76
N SER A 89 -2.23 -5.71 4.92
CA SER A 89 -1.83 -6.96 4.30
C SER A 89 -0.32 -7.10 4.33
N GLY A 90 0.19 -8.32 4.51
CA GLY A 90 1.62 -8.59 4.60
C GLY A 90 2.12 -9.51 3.51
N ALA A 91 3.41 -9.45 3.22
CA ALA A 91 4.11 -10.37 2.34
C ALA A 91 5.56 -10.56 2.77
N HIS A 92 6.08 -11.75 2.57
CA HIS A 92 7.49 -12.05 2.68
C HIS A 92 8.22 -11.79 1.37
N GLY A 93 9.52 -11.57 1.47
CA GLY A 93 10.37 -11.38 0.31
C GLY A 93 11.84 -11.30 0.67
N TYR A 94 12.59 -10.70 -0.21
CA TYR A 94 14.01 -10.42 0.03
C TYR A 94 14.39 -9.06 -0.54
N PHE A 95 15.42 -8.48 0.07
CA PHE A 95 16.12 -7.30 -0.40
C PHE A 95 17.53 -7.68 -0.85
N GLN A 96 18.04 -7.03 -1.90
CA GLN A 96 19.40 -7.20 -2.41
C GLN A 96 19.94 -5.85 -2.85
N VAL A 97 21.09 -5.44 -2.28
CA VAL A 97 21.78 -4.22 -2.67
C VAL A 97 22.46 -4.39 -4.04
N TYR A 98 22.53 -3.33 -4.86
CA TYR A 98 23.19 -3.39 -6.17
C TYR A 98 24.72 -3.30 -6.09
N LYS A 99 25.20 -2.51 -5.14
CA LYS A 99 26.63 -2.31 -4.85
C LYS A 99 26.81 -1.89 -3.40
N SER A 100 28.02 -2.08 -2.87
CA SER A 100 28.36 -1.66 -1.51
C SER A 100 28.13 -0.16 -1.28
N MET A 101 27.51 0.15 -0.14
CA MET A 101 27.26 1.51 0.34
C MET A 101 28.26 1.94 1.42
N SER A 102 29.42 1.26 1.53
CA SER A 102 30.47 1.47 2.56
C SER A 102 30.94 2.92 2.67
N LYS A 103 30.89 3.69 1.59
CA LYS A 103 31.19 5.14 1.61
C LYS A 103 30.31 5.91 2.60
N TYR A 104 29.04 5.52 2.76
CA TYR A 104 28.05 6.26 3.52
C TYR A 104 27.63 5.55 4.82
N THR A 105 27.60 4.21 4.82
CA THR A 105 27.12 3.45 5.97
C THR A 105 27.90 2.17 6.17
N LYS A 106 28.06 1.75 7.42
CA LYS A 106 28.63 0.42 7.78
C LYS A 106 27.56 -0.66 7.92
N ALA A 107 26.29 -0.39 7.65
CA ALA A 107 25.19 -1.37 7.76
C ALA A 107 25.44 -2.56 6.83
N LYS A 108 25.62 -3.78 7.39
CA LYS A 108 26.09 -4.96 6.67
C LYS A 108 25.16 -5.38 5.52
N PHE A 109 23.85 -5.30 5.70
CA PHE A 109 22.88 -5.66 4.65
C PHE A 109 22.95 -4.75 3.41
N LEU A 110 23.67 -3.62 3.49
CA LEU A 110 23.92 -2.69 2.39
C LEU A 110 25.34 -2.82 1.80
N GLN A 111 26.09 -3.88 2.12
CA GLN A 111 27.49 -4.01 1.66
C GLN A 111 27.68 -5.05 0.56
N ASP A 112 27.05 -6.21 0.66
CA ASP A 112 27.30 -7.34 -0.26
C ASP A 112 26.18 -7.48 -1.29
N PRO A 113 26.45 -7.22 -2.60
CA PRO A 113 25.46 -7.36 -3.66
C PRO A 113 25.08 -8.82 -3.96
N ASN A 114 25.80 -9.81 -3.44
CA ASN A 114 25.45 -11.22 -3.61
C ASN A 114 24.49 -11.73 -2.53
N LYS A 115 24.29 -10.95 -1.47
CA LYS A 115 23.48 -11.34 -0.32
C LYS A 115 22.03 -10.92 -0.46
N LYS A 116 21.13 -11.87 -0.29
CA LYS A 116 19.68 -11.64 -0.15
C LYS A 116 19.33 -11.55 1.32
N THR A 117 18.87 -10.39 1.77
CA THR A 117 18.37 -10.17 3.13
C THR A 117 16.87 -10.42 3.15
N PRO A 118 16.35 -11.37 3.94
CA PRO A 118 14.91 -11.60 4.04
C PRO A 118 14.19 -10.37 4.55
N VAL A 119 12.99 -10.14 4.02
CA VAL A 119 12.11 -9.04 4.47
C VAL A 119 10.70 -9.54 4.76
N PHE A 120 9.99 -8.80 5.60
CA PHE A 120 8.54 -8.85 5.73
C PHE A 120 8.00 -7.43 5.57
N VAL A 121 7.07 -7.26 4.64
CA VAL A 121 6.44 -5.97 4.38
C VAL A 121 4.98 -6.02 4.80
N ARG A 122 4.49 -4.93 5.40
CA ARG A 122 3.07 -4.73 5.65
C ARG A 122 2.60 -3.41 5.05
N PHE A 123 1.64 -3.52 4.13
CA PHE A 123 0.87 -2.39 3.60
C PHE A 123 -0.41 -2.20 4.43
N SER A 124 -0.89 -0.96 4.54
CA SER A 124 -2.09 -0.67 5.34
C SER A 124 -2.71 0.66 4.93
N THR A 125 -4.01 0.83 5.17
CA THR A 125 -4.60 2.16 5.33
C THR A 125 -4.19 2.75 6.68
N VAL A 126 -4.60 3.97 7.02
CA VAL A 126 -4.25 4.61 8.30
C VAL A 126 -5.47 4.72 9.21
N VAL A 127 -6.57 5.29 8.71
CA VAL A 127 -7.70 5.76 9.52
C VAL A 127 -8.69 4.65 9.85
N GLY A 128 -8.97 3.76 8.89
CA GLY A 128 -10.03 2.77 8.99
C GLY A 128 -9.75 1.66 9.98
N SER A 129 -10.83 1.08 10.55
CA SER A 129 -10.79 -0.13 11.37
C SER A 129 -10.27 -1.33 10.56
N ARG A 130 -9.95 -2.44 11.24
CA ARG A 130 -9.50 -3.67 10.59
C ARG A 130 -10.46 -4.19 9.51
N GLY A 131 -11.77 -3.99 9.68
CA GLY A 131 -12.84 -4.41 8.77
C GLY A 131 -13.19 -3.39 7.67
N SER A 132 -12.56 -2.22 7.64
CA SER A 132 -12.80 -1.21 6.59
C SER A 132 -12.28 -1.65 5.22
N ALA A 133 -12.68 -0.94 4.15
CA ALA A 133 -12.23 -1.23 2.79
C ALA A 133 -10.78 -0.78 2.54
N ASP A 134 -10.10 -1.44 1.60
CA ASP A 134 -8.76 -1.05 1.14
C ASP A 134 -8.78 0.24 0.30
N THR A 135 -9.81 0.42 -0.50
CA THR A 135 -9.91 1.50 -1.50
C THR A 135 -10.59 2.74 -0.93
N VAL A 136 -9.97 3.38 0.04
CA VAL A 136 -10.41 4.65 0.64
C VAL A 136 -9.39 5.74 0.33
N ARG A 137 -9.82 7.02 0.37
CA ARG A 137 -8.91 8.16 0.36
C ARG A 137 -8.18 8.23 1.69
N ASP A 138 -6.94 7.76 1.70
CA ASP A 138 -6.13 7.66 2.92
C ASP A 138 -4.65 7.53 2.56
N VAL A 139 -3.78 7.82 3.49
CA VAL A 139 -2.37 7.45 3.44
C VAL A 139 -2.26 5.93 3.46
N ARG A 140 -1.28 5.38 2.77
CA ARG A 140 -0.94 3.95 2.88
C ARG A 140 0.34 3.79 3.67
N GLY A 141 0.28 2.97 4.74
CA GLY A 141 1.48 2.50 5.42
C GLY A 141 2.30 1.58 4.52
N PHE A 142 3.60 1.69 4.61
CA PHE A 142 4.58 0.87 3.91
C PHE A 142 5.70 0.51 4.90
N ALA A 143 5.46 -0.49 5.74
CA ALA A 143 6.41 -0.90 6.78
C ALA A 143 7.22 -2.12 6.31
N THR A 144 8.54 -2.00 6.32
CA THR A 144 9.47 -3.07 5.90
C THR A 144 10.37 -3.45 7.06
N ARG A 145 10.36 -4.71 7.45
CA ARG A 145 11.36 -5.33 8.33
C ARG A 145 12.40 -6.04 7.51
N PHE A 146 13.66 -5.71 7.73
CA PHE A 146 14.81 -6.46 7.23
C PHE A 146 15.33 -7.37 8.34
N TYR A 147 15.36 -8.67 8.09
CA TYR A 147 15.96 -9.64 9.01
C TYR A 147 17.45 -9.74 8.69
N THR A 148 18.23 -8.82 9.24
CA THR A 148 19.68 -8.75 8.96
C THR A 148 20.48 -9.68 9.87
N GLU A 149 21.74 -9.88 9.57
CA GLU A 149 22.67 -10.63 10.42
C GLU A 149 23.05 -9.89 11.71
N ASP A 150 22.82 -8.57 11.76
CA ASP A 150 23.10 -7.72 12.93
C ASP A 150 21.83 -7.39 13.75
N GLY A 151 20.70 -7.99 13.40
CA GLY A 151 19.41 -7.76 14.05
C GLY A 151 18.32 -7.33 13.06
N ASN A 152 17.14 -7.05 13.57
CA ASN A 152 16.05 -6.50 12.76
C ASN A 152 16.29 -5.01 12.52
N TYR A 153 16.17 -4.60 11.27
CA TYR A 153 16.04 -3.19 10.89
C TYR A 153 14.64 -2.93 10.35
N ASP A 154 13.93 -1.95 10.89
CA ASP A 154 12.56 -1.60 10.49
C ASP A 154 12.51 -0.22 9.84
N LEU A 155 12.19 -0.17 8.55
CA LEU A 155 11.83 1.06 7.84
C LEU A 155 10.31 1.19 7.81
N VAL A 156 9.78 2.02 8.72
CA VAL A 156 8.33 2.19 8.91
C VAL A 156 7.89 3.47 8.21
N GLY A 157 7.49 3.33 6.96
CA GLY A 157 7.15 4.43 6.07
C GLY A 157 5.70 4.47 5.61
N ASN A 158 5.44 5.39 4.68
CA ASN A 158 4.16 5.62 4.04
C ASN A 158 4.34 5.79 2.53
N ASN A 159 3.22 5.77 1.78
CA ASN A 159 3.21 6.11 0.35
C ASN A 159 3.25 7.61 0.05
N MET A 160 3.39 8.42 1.07
CA MET A 160 3.56 9.88 0.99
C MET A 160 4.85 10.28 1.73
N PRO A 161 5.65 11.21 1.16
CA PRO A 161 6.99 11.53 1.67
C PRO A 161 6.99 12.49 2.85
N VAL A 162 5.84 13.04 3.21
CA VAL A 162 5.65 14.03 4.27
C VAL A 162 4.58 13.56 5.25
N PHE A 163 4.45 14.26 6.38
CA PHE A 163 3.44 13.99 7.38
C PHE A 163 2.63 15.25 7.73
N PHE A 164 1.51 15.09 8.46
CA PHE A 164 0.59 16.19 8.80
C PHE A 164 1.19 17.20 9.76
N ILE A 165 2.10 16.78 10.62
CA ILE A 165 2.61 17.54 11.75
C ILE A 165 4.13 17.50 11.80
N GLN A 166 4.71 18.57 12.35
CA GLN A 166 6.16 18.71 12.50
C GLN A 166 6.70 18.08 13.78
N ASP A 167 5.88 17.97 14.82
CA ASP A 167 6.27 17.52 16.15
C ASP A 167 5.31 16.43 16.64
N ALA A 168 5.87 15.35 17.16
CA ALA A 168 5.13 14.18 17.62
C ALA A 168 4.13 14.48 18.78
N ILE A 169 4.28 15.59 19.51
CA ILE A 169 3.33 15.99 20.55
C ILE A 169 1.91 16.19 19.99
N LYS A 170 1.79 16.56 18.70
CA LYS A 170 0.50 16.70 18.01
C LYS A 170 -0.03 15.41 17.39
N PHE A 171 0.70 14.29 17.52
CA PHE A 171 0.25 13.03 16.91
C PHE A 171 -1.10 12.54 17.46
N PRO A 172 -1.34 12.53 18.78
CA PRO A 172 -2.66 12.18 19.30
C PRO A 172 -3.78 13.08 18.75
N ASP A 173 -3.53 14.39 18.65
CA ASP A 173 -4.54 15.36 18.20
C ASP A 173 -4.93 15.14 16.74
N VAL A 174 -3.97 14.96 15.82
CA VAL A 174 -4.27 14.68 14.41
C VAL A 174 -5.00 13.36 14.26
N ILE A 175 -4.67 12.35 15.07
CA ILE A 175 -5.34 11.06 15.00
C ILE A 175 -6.76 11.15 15.58
N HIS A 176 -6.98 11.84 16.69
CA HIS A 176 -8.32 12.09 17.22
C HIS A 176 -9.20 12.86 16.21
N ALA A 177 -8.62 13.86 15.55
CA ALA A 177 -9.35 14.66 14.57
C ALA A 177 -9.76 13.87 13.32
N VAL A 178 -8.93 12.90 12.87
CA VAL A 178 -9.17 12.15 11.63
C VAL A 178 -10.02 10.90 11.83
N LYS A 179 -10.09 10.38 13.07
CA LYS A 179 -10.93 9.23 13.41
C LYS A 179 -12.42 9.60 13.43
N PRO A 180 -13.32 8.60 13.51
CA PRO A 180 -14.74 8.83 13.76
C PRO A 180 -14.96 9.74 14.98
N GLU A 181 -15.99 10.56 14.92
CA GLU A 181 -16.36 11.47 16.00
C GLU A 181 -16.67 10.71 17.28
N GLN A 182 -16.25 11.26 18.42
CA GLN A 182 -16.23 10.56 19.72
C GLN A 182 -17.63 10.21 20.23
N ASP A 183 -18.64 11.00 19.88
CA ASP A 183 -20.02 10.85 20.39
C ASP A 183 -20.85 9.81 19.62
N ASN A 184 -20.51 9.53 18.36
CA ASN A 184 -21.34 8.70 17.48
C ASN A 184 -20.59 7.66 16.65
N GLU A 185 -19.26 7.63 16.67
CA GLU A 185 -18.38 6.72 15.90
C GLU A 185 -18.55 6.88 14.36
N ILE A 186 -18.92 8.07 13.86
CA ILE A 186 -19.11 8.41 12.44
C ILE A 186 -18.09 9.48 12.03
N PRO A 187 -17.53 9.42 10.80
CA PRO A 187 -17.63 8.41 9.76
C PRO A 187 -16.56 7.32 9.86
N GLN A 188 -16.83 6.12 9.36
CA GLN A 188 -15.82 5.06 9.23
C GLN A 188 -14.91 5.33 8.03
N ALA A 189 -13.59 5.31 8.25
CA ALA A 189 -12.54 5.38 7.22
C ALA A 189 -12.72 6.55 6.23
N SER A 190 -13.01 7.74 6.72
CA SER A 190 -13.20 8.95 5.90
C SER A 190 -12.65 10.17 6.60
N THR A 191 -11.98 11.04 5.85
CA THR A 191 -11.51 12.37 6.29
C THR A 191 -12.54 13.47 6.05
N ALA A 192 -13.67 13.15 5.43
CA ALA A 192 -14.73 14.09 5.03
C ALA A 192 -15.70 14.37 6.18
N HIS A 193 -15.25 15.04 7.23
CA HIS A 193 -16.07 15.45 8.39
C HIS A 193 -15.48 16.64 9.15
N ASP A 194 -16.25 17.23 10.03
CA ASP A 194 -15.97 18.53 10.65
C ASP A 194 -14.68 18.52 11.47
N THR A 195 -14.45 17.54 12.34
CA THR A 195 -13.32 17.55 13.27
C THR A 195 -11.96 17.50 12.57
N PHE A 196 -11.85 16.73 11.49
CA PHE A 196 -10.60 16.68 10.73
C PHE A 196 -10.28 18.05 10.08
N TRP A 197 -11.26 18.65 9.42
CA TRP A 197 -11.04 19.91 8.72
C TRP A 197 -10.91 21.10 9.66
N ASP A 198 -11.55 21.07 10.84
CA ASP A 198 -11.29 22.06 11.90
C ASP A 198 -9.84 21.96 12.41
N PHE A 199 -9.34 20.74 12.62
CA PHE A 199 -7.92 20.56 12.97
C PHE A 199 -6.98 21.12 11.89
N VAL A 200 -7.27 20.82 10.61
CA VAL A 200 -6.47 21.29 9.47
C VAL A 200 -6.35 22.80 9.44
N VAL A 201 -7.49 23.53 9.53
CA VAL A 201 -7.46 25.00 9.44
C VAL A 201 -6.84 25.68 10.63
N ASN A 202 -6.77 25.02 11.78
CA ASN A 202 -6.10 25.49 12.98
C ASN A 202 -4.62 25.04 13.08
N THR A 203 -4.15 24.22 12.10
CA THR A 203 -2.80 23.65 12.10
C THR A 203 -2.18 23.79 10.69
N PRO A 204 -1.71 24.99 10.30
CA PRO A 204 -1.28 25.28 8.92
C PRO A 204 -0.10 24.42 8.43
N GLU A 205 0.70 23.83 9.32
CA GLU A 205 1.76 22.88 8.97
C GLU A 205 1.24 21.64 8.21
N THR A 206 -0.08 21.37 8.27
CA THR A 206 -0.74 20.28 7.54
C THR A 206 -0.87 20.53 6.04
N ALA A 207 -0.75 21.78 5.58
CA ALA A 207 -1.10 22.19 4.21
C ALA A 207 -0.44 21.31 3.13
N HIS A 208 0.87 21.05 3.26
CA HIS A 208 1.59 20.24 2.27
C HIS A 208 1.06 18.79 2.25
N MET A 209 0.89 18.17 3.41
CA MET A 209 0.35 16.81 3.50
C MET A 209 -1.08 16.73 2.97
N ILE A 210 -1.92 17.76 3.21
CA ILE A 210 -3.28 17.79 2.67
C ILE A 210 -3.25 17.78 1.14
N MET A 211 -2.35 18.52 0.48
CA MET A 211 -2.22 18.47 -0.98
C MET A 211 -1.92 17.04 -1.48
N TRP A 212 -1.13 16.26 -0.75
CA TRP A 212 -0.90 14.84 -1.05
C TRP A 212 -2.16 13.98 -0.83
N VAL A 213 -2.88 14.18 0.28
CA VAL A 213 -4.07 13.40 0.65
C VAL A 213 -5.22 13.63 -0.33
N VAL A 214 -5.43 14.84 -0.80
CA VAL A 214 -6.49 15.15 -1.79
C VAL A 214 -6.08 14.81 -3.22
N SER A 215 -4.81 14.47 -3.47
CA SER A 215 -4.35 14.01 -4.78
C SER A 215 -4.63 12.53 -5.02
N ASP A 216 -4.37 12.07 -6.24
CA ASP A 216 -4.51 10.66 -6.63
C ASP A 216 -3.50 9.73 -5.94
N ARG A 217 -2.46 10.28 -5.30
CA ARG A 217 -1.53 9.52 -4.46
C ARG A 217 -2.22 8.80 -3.30
N ALA A 218 -3.37 9.31 -2.85
CA ALA A 218 -4.20 8.69 -1.81
C ALA A 218 -5.08 7.52 -2.31
N LEU A 219 -5.08 7.23 -3.61
CA LEU A 219 -5.94 6.26 -4.28
C LEU A 219 -5.14 5.24 -5.11
N PRO A 220 -4.12 4.57 -4.56
CA PRO A 220 -3.26 3.69 -5.36
C PRO A 220 -4.08 2.56 -6.02
N ARG A 221 -3.78 2.27 -7.31
CA ARG A 221 -4.37 1.14 -8.04
C ARG A 221 -4.06 -0.19 -7.35
N SER A 222 -2.84 -0.35 -6.87
CA SER A 222 -2.42 -1.52 -6.11
C SER A 222 -1.24 -1.17 -5.19
N PHE A 223 -0.94 -2.04 -4.23
CA PHE A 223 0.25 -1.87 -3.40
C PHE A 223 1.53 -1.94 -4.24
N SER A 224 1.55 -2.74 -5.32
CA SER A 224 2.70 -2.84 -6.25
C SER A 224 2.88 -1.62 -7.16
N MET A 225 1.96 -0.68 -7.14
CA MET A 225 1.94 0.52 -7.99
C MET A 225 1.92 1.81 -7.17
N MET A 226 2.44 1.79 -5.95
CA MET A 226 2.62 2.97 -5.10
C MET A 226 4.06 3.07 -4.64
N GLU A 227 4.55 4.29 -4.46
CA GLU A 227 5.84 4.55 -3.82
C GLU A 227 5.77 4.29 -2.30
N GLY A 228 6.93 4.13 -1.68
CA GLY A 228 7.08 4.13 -0.24
C GLY A 228 8.20 5.09 0.18
N PHE A 229 8.02 5.73 1.33
CA PHE A 229 8.94 6.73 1.87
C PHE A 229 9.17 6.49 3.35
N GLY A 230 10.42 6.64 3.79
CA GLY A 230 10.76 6.62 5.21
C GLY A 230 10.21 7.83 5.99
N VAL A 231 9.76 8.86 5.28
CA VAL A 231 9.24 10.14 5.77
C VAL A 231 10.30 10.97 6.49
N ASN A 232 10.76 10.49 7.64
CA ASN A 232 11.71 11.17 8.51
C ASN A 232 13.13 11.19 7.93
N THR A 233 13.93 12.11 8.43
CA THR A 233 15.36 12.16 8.17
C THR A 233 16.09 11.29 9.16
N TYR A 234 16.92 10.37 8.66
CA TYR A 234 17.80 9.50 9.43
C TYR A 234 19.27 9.90 9.17
N ARG A 235 20.19 9.19 9.83
CA ARG A 235 21.62 9.32 9.58
C ARG A 235 22.19 8.01 9.04
N PHE A 236 23.06 8.09 8.03
CA PHE A 236 24.03 7.06 7.72
C PHE A 236 25.33 7.37 8.49
N VAL A 237 25.95 6.33 9.02
CA VAL A 237 27.26 6.44 9.67
C VAL A 237 28.18 5.38 9.07
N ASN A 238 29.29 5.81 8.47
CA ASN A 238 30.24 4.91 7.84
C ASN A 238 31.25 4.33 8.84
N GLN A 239 32.19 3.53 8.34
CA GLN A 239 33.18 2.85 9.18
C GLN A 239 34.15 3.80 9.87
N GLU A 240 34.40 4.97 9.28
CA GLU A 240 35.23 6.04 9.82
C GLU A 240 34.49 6.90 10.84
N GLY A 241 33.19 6.67 11.06
CA GLY A 241 32.34 7.46 11.94
C GLY A 241 31.82 8.76 11.31
N LYS A 242 31.99 8.95 10.00
CA LYS A 242 31.42 10.10 9.27
C LYS A 242 29.92 9.91 9.10
N SER A 243 29.13 10.94 9.43
CA SER A 243 27.69 10.96 9.30
C SER A 243 27.24 11.72 8.05
N SER A 244 26.08 11.32 7.52
CA SER A 244 25.32 12.06 6.49
C SER A 244 23.83 11.88 6.78
N PHE A 245 23.02 12.89 6.51
CA PHE A 245 21.57 12.77 6.54
C PHE A 245 21.08 11.92 5.38
N VAL A 246 20.02 11.12 5.62
CA VAL A 246 19.44 10.24 4.60
C VAL A 246 17.92 10.21 4.69
N LYS A 247 17.26 10.24 3.53
CA LYS A 247 15.85 9.87 3.35
C LYS A 247 15.76 8.61 2.48
N PHE A 248 14.82 7.71 2.83
CA PHE A 248 14.63 6.43 2.18
C PHE A 248 13.41 6.41 1.28
N HIS A 249 13.51 5.75 0.12
CA HIS A 249 12.49 5.65 -0.91
C HIS A 249 12.31 4.21 -1.38
N TRP A 250 11.07 3.83 -1.66
CA TRP A 250 10.70 2.66 -2.45
C TRP A 250 10.06 3.13 -3.75
N LYS A 251 10.67 2.80 -4.88
CA LYS A 251 10.17 3.13 -6.22
C LYS A 251 9.64 1.85 -6.88
N PRO A 252 8.31 1.74 -7.14
CA PRO A 252 7.75 0.54 -7.75
C PRO A 252 8.19 0.40 -9.20
N LEU A 253 8.57 -0.82 -9.62
CA LEU A 253 8.99 -1.06 -11.01
C LEU A 253 7.81 -0.99 -12.00
N LEU A 254 6.58 -1.23 -11.55
CA LEU A 254 5.38 -1.10 -12.36
C LEU A 254 4.91 0.35 -12.55
N GLY A 255 5.63 1.33 -11.96
CA GLY A 255 5.22 2.73 -11.97
C GLY A 255 4.17 3.04 -10.89
N VAL A 256 3.81 4.32 -10.79
CA VAL A 256 2.85 4.85 -9.81
C VAL A 256 1.54 5.12 -10.52
N HIS A 257 0.49 4.38 -10.16
CA HIS A 257 -0.81 4.47 -10.82
C HIS A 257 -1.95 4.51 -9.79
N SER A 258 -2.99 5.29 -10.09
CA SER A 258 -4.15 5.49 -9.21
C SER A 258 -5.45 4.96 -9.81
N LEU A 259 -6.42 4.79 -8.94
CA LEU A 259 -7.84 4.72 -9.25
C LEU A 259 -8.41 6.14 -9.34
N VAL A 260 -9.63 6.29 -9.85
CA VAL A 260 -10.41 7.53 -9.76
C VAL A 260 -11.39 7.46 -8.59
N TRP A 261 -11.85 8.63 -8.09
CA TRP A 261 -12.64 8.65 -6.86
C TRP A 261 -13.99 7.90 -6.95
N ASP A 262 -14.73 8.04 -8.05
CA ASP A 262 -15.99 7.30 -8.28
C ASP A 262 -15.74 5.77 -8.27
N GLU A 263 -14.67 5.33 -8.91
CA GLU A 263 -14.23 3.93 -8.93
C GLU A 263 -13.89 3.41 -7.52
N VAL A 264 -13.16 4.20 -6.73
CA VAL A 264 -12.79 3.86 -5.34
C VAL A 264 -14.01 3.63 -4.47
N GLN A 265 -15.03 4.51 -4.56
CA GLN A 265 -16.26 4.38 -3.78
C GLN A 265 -17.05 3.11 -4.16
N LYS A 266 -17.12 2.80 -5.45
CA LYS A 266 -17.78 1.58 -5.95
C LYS A 266 -17.01 0.32 -5.54
N LEU A 267 -15.68 0.34 -5.64
CA LEU A 267 -14.82 -0.77 -5.21
C LEU A 267 -14.96 -1.06 -3.72
N ALA A 268 -15.01 -0.03 -2.87
CA ALA A 268 -15.19 -0.21 -1.43
C ALA A 268 -16.44 -1.02 -1.06
N GLY A 269 -17.50 -0.94 -1.89
CA GLY A 269 -18.72 -1.72 -1.72
C GLY A 269 -18.70 -3.08 -2.41
N LYS A 270 -18.04 -3.19 -3.59
CA LYS A 270 -18.05 -4.41 -4.41
C LYS A 270 -16.94 -5.41 -4.02
N ASP A 271 -15.78 -4.93 -3.67
CA ASP A 271 -14.66 -5.72 -3.17
C ASP A 271 -13.84 -4.90 -2.15
N PRO A 272 -14.22 -4.90 -0.88
CA PRO A 272 -13.47 -4.19 0.16
C PRO A 272 -12.04 -4.70 0.33
N ASP A 273 -11.72 -5.89 -0.18
CA ASP A 273 -10.39 -6.52 -0.14
C ASP A 273 -9.57 -6.30 -1.43
N PHE A 274 -9.94 -5.36 -2.28
CA PHE A 274 -9.38 -5.20 -3.63
C PHE A 274 -7.85 -5.16 -3.67
N ASN A 275 -7.19 -4.30 -2.89
CA ASN A 275 -5.73 -4.23 -2.87
C ASN A 275 -5.08 -5.44 -2.16
N ARG A 276 -5.74 -5.98 -1.13
CA ARG A 276 -5.30 -7.21 -0.44
C ARG A 276 -5.30 -8.40 -1.38
N ARG A 277 -6.37 -8.56 -2.15
CA ARG A 277 -6.53 -9.64 -3.15
C ARG A 277 -5.52 -9.49 -4.27
N ASP A 278 -5.34 -8.28 -4.81
CA ASP A 278 -4.35 -7.98 -5.84
C ASP A 278 -2.93 -8.39 -5.42
N LEU A 279 -2.53 -8.06 -4.18
CA LEU A 279 -1.22 -8.47 -3.63
C LEU A 279 -1.10 -9.99 -3.50
N TRP A 280 -2.15 -10.64 -2.97
CA TRP A 280 -2.17 -12.09 -2.77
C TRP A 280 -2.09 -12.83 -4.10
N ASP A 281 -2.99 -12.51 -5.03
CA ASP A 281 -3.07 -13.14 -6.34
C ASP A 281 -1.77 -12.94 -7.14
N ALA A 282 -1.21 -11.73 -7.13
CA ALA A 282 0.04 -11.44 -7.83
C ALA A 282 1.20 -12.33 -7.35
N ILE A 283 1.29 -12.62 -6.05
CA ILE A 283 2.31 -13.50 -5.49
C ILE A 283 2.05 -14.96 -5.86
N GLU A 284 0.80 -15.44 -5.77
CA GLU A 284 0.44 -16.82 -6.14
C GLU A 284 0.68 -17.10 -7.63
N GLU A 285 0.41 -16.11 -8.48
CA GLU A 285 0.61 -16.19 -9.94
C GLU A 285 2.08 -16.00 -10.36
N GLY A 286 3.00 -15.67 -9.43
CA GLY A 286 4.41 -15.41 -9.72
C GLY A 286 4.69 -14.01 -10.28
N ASN A 287 3.70 -13.13 -10.29
CA ASN A 287 3.79 -11.73 -10.69
C ASN A 287 4.30 -10.84 -9.55
N TYR A 288 5.42 -11.23 -8.97
CA TYR A 288 5.98 -10.65 -7.76
C TYR A 288 6.08 -9.12 -7.79
N PRO A 289 5.54 -8.41 -6.76
CA PRO A 289 5.78 -6.97 -6.59
C PRO A 289 7.27 -6.68 -6.39
N GLU A 290 7.80 -5.72 -7.13
CA GLU A 290 9.20 -5.32 -7.09
C GLU A 290 9.35 -3.83 -6.88
N TYR A 291 10.31 -3.45 -6.01
CA TYR A 291 10.60 -2.05 -5.70
C TYR A 291 12.10 -1.80 -5.69
N GLU A 292 12.55 -0.71 -6.29
CA GLU A 292 13.90 -0.23 -6.10
C GLU A 292 14.00 0.56 -4.80
N PHE A 293 15.03 0.24 -4.00
CA PHE A 293 15.36 0.99 -2.80
C PHE A 293 16.24 2.17 -3.17
N GLY A 294 15.76 3.36 -2.88
CA GLY A 294 16.43 4.62 -3.16
C GLY A 294 16.82 5.35 -1.89
N VAL A 295 17.88 6.14 -1.97
CA VAL A 295 18.32 7.04 -0.90
C VAL A 295 18.61 8.42 -1.46
N GLN A 296 18.21 9.44 -0.72
CA GLN A 296 18.69 10.80 -0.88
C GLN A 296 19.68 11.08 0.26
N ILE A 297 20.84 11.64 -0.04
CA ILE A 297 21.92 11.85 0.93
C ILE A 297 22.33 13.30 0.92
N ILE A 298 22.40 13.91 2.10
CA ILE A 298 22.91 15.26 2.33
C ILE A 298 24.08 15.13 3.32
N GLU A 299 25.21 15.68 2.96
CA GLU A 299 26.35 15.75 3.88
C GLU A 299 26.01 16.67 5.06
N GLU A 300 26.47 16.36 6.26
CA GLU A 300 26.16 17.11 7.47
C GLU A 300 26.50 18.61 7.36
N ALA A 301 27.57 18.95 6.67
CA ALA A 301 27.98 20.33 6.41
C ALA A 301 26.99 21.11 5.53
N ASP A 302 26.12 20.44 4.80
CA ASP A 302 25.12 21.04 3.90
C ASP A 302 23.72 21.15 4.55
N GLU A 303 23.57 20.89 5.85
CA GLU A 303 22.30 20.90 6.58
C GLU A 303 21.47 22.17 6.34
N PHE A 304 22.11 23.31 6.36
CA PHE A 304 21.44 24.62 6.21
C PHE A 304 21.52 25.23 4.81
N LYS A 305 21.90 24.47 3.82
CA LYS A 305 22.12 24.94 2.43
C LYS A 305 20.83 25.22 1.66
N PHE A 306 19.73 24.59 2.06
CA PHE A 306 18.47 24.60 1.34
C PHE A 306 17.53 25.70 1.84
N ASP A 307 16.48 25.96 1.07
CA ASP A 307 15.39 26.87 1.45
C ASP A 307 14.38 26.20 2.43
N PHE A 308 14.53 24.92 2.68
CA PHE A 308 13.79 24.14 3.66
C PHE A 308 14.71 23.58 4.77
N ASP A 309 14.13 23.20 5.90
CA ASP A 309 14.84 22.48 6.96
C ASP A 309 14.85 20.98 6.66
N VAL A 310 16.02 20.37 6.68
CA VAL A 310 16.20 18.93 6.37
C VAL A 310 15.58 18.00 7.42
N LEU A 311 15.32 18.52 8.62
CA LEU A 311 14.70 17.80 9.74
C LEU A 311 13.18 18.00 9.84
N ASP A 312 12.60 18.85 8.98
CA ASP A 312 11.14 19.07 8.98
C ASP A 312 10.41 17.93 8.25
N PRO A 313 9.62 17.11 8.97
CA PRO A 313 8.91 15.97 8.38
C PRO A 313 7.76 16.38 7.46
N THR A 314 7.42 17.66 7.36
CA THR A 314 6.45 18.18 6.39
C THR A 314 7.11 18.60 5.07
N LYS A 315 8.42 18.40 4.92
CA LYS A 315 9.20 18.80 3.76
C LYS A 315 9.76 17.58 3.01
N ILE A 316 9.69 17.68 1.69
CA ILE A 316 10.46 16.78 0.80
C ILE A 316 11.84 17.39 0.57
N TRP A 317 12.77 16.55 0.12
CA TRP A 317 13.99 16.98 -0.56
C TRP A 317 13.74 16.82 -2.06
N PRO A 318 13.48 17.88 -2.83
CA PRO A 318 13.20 17.77 -4.26
C PRO A 318 14.29 16.99 -4.99
N GLU A 319 13.91 16.04 -5.87
CA GLU A 319 14.88 15.15 -6.56
C GLU A 319 15.82 15.94 -7.47
N GLU A 320 15.42 17.12 -7.93
CA GLU A 320 16.25 18.04 -8.71
C GLU A 320 17.38 18.68 -7.88
N LEU A 321 17.19 18.82 -6.58
CA LEU A 321 18.21 19.38 -5.66
C LEU A 321 19.02 18.25 -5.00
N VAL A 322 18.38 17.17 -4.63
CA VAL A 322 19.00 15.99 -3.99
C VAL A 322 18.50 14.74 -4.70
N PRO A 323 19.21 14.25 -5.72
CA PRO A 323 18.75 13.10 -6.52
C PRO A 323 18.62 11.81 -5.71
N VAL A 324 17.59 11.03 -6.01
CA VAL A 324 17.41 9.68 -5.45
C VAL A 324 18.40 8.71 -6.09
N GLN A 325 19.33 8.20 -5.31
CA GLN A 325 20.27 7.14 -5.72
C GLN A 325 19.61 5.77 -5.50
N ARG A 326 19.37 5.01 -6.56
CA ARG A 326 18.85 3.64 -6.47
C ARG A 326 19.94 2.68 -6.10
N ILE A 327 19.83 2.05 -4.93
CA ILE A 327 20.90 1.29 -4.30
C ILE A 327 20.62 -0.20 -4.17
N GLY A 328 19.40 -0.65 -4.39
CA GLY A 328 19.03 -2.06 -4.27
C GLY A 328 17.62 -2.34 -4.73
N LYS A 329 17.20 -3.60 -4.65
CA LYS A 329 15.86 -4.06 -5.05
C LYS A 329 15.26 -4.97 -3.98
N MET A 330 13.96 -4.78 -3.73
CA MET A 330 13.12 -5.68 -2.95
C MET A 330 12.16 -6.43 -3.87
N VAL A 331 11.97 -7.72 -3.61
CA VAL A 331 11.02 -8.59 -4.29
C VAL A 331 10.15 -9.26 -3.25
N LEU A 332 8.81 -9.16 -3.37
CA LEU A 332 7.85 -9.83 -2.52
C LEU A 332 7.36 -11.10 -3.22
N ASN A 333 7.75 -12.26 -2.73
CA ASN A 333 7.61 -13.53 -3.46
C ASN A 333 6.96 -14.68 -2.67
N ARG A 334 6.40 -14.39 -1.48
CA ARG A 334 5.68 -15.38 -0.69
C ARG A 334 4.60 -14.72 0.17
N ASN A 335 3.40 -15.26 0.09
CA ASN A 335 2.30 -14.91 0.99
C ASN A 335 2.55 -15.44 2.41
N PRO A 336 1.96 -14.82 3.46
CA PRO A 336 1.93 -15.40 4.79
C PRO A 336 1.16 -16.72 4.81
N ASP A 337 1.61 -17.70 5.59
CA ASP A 337 0.88 -18.94 5.82
C ASP A 337 -0.32 -18.73 6.75
N ASN A 338 -0.23 -17.75 7.66
CA ASN A 338 -1.30 -17.41 8.59
C ASN A 338 -1.39 -15.91 8.83
N PHE A 339 -2.53 -15.31 8.50
CA PHE A 339 -2.73 -13.88 8.62
C PHE A 339 -2.55 -13.36 10.05
N PHE A 340 -3.12 -14.05 11.06
CA PHE A 340 -3.02 -13.60 12.44
C PHE A 340 -1.59 -13.75 12.97
N ALA A 341 -1.01 -14.93 12.83
CA ALA A 341 0.32 -15.23 13.37
C ALA A 341 1.42 -14.33 12.77
N GLU A 342 1.30 -13.97 11.50
CA GLU A 342 2.33 -13.22 10.79
C GLU A 342 1.95 -11.76 10.56
N THR A 343 0.83 -11.46 9.90
CA THR A 343 0.45 -10.08 9.53
C THR A 343 -0.14 -9.30 10.70
N GLU A 344 -0.97 -9.93 11.54
CA GLU A 344 -1.57 -9.25 12.68
C GLU A 344 -0.56 -9.07 13.83
N GLN A 345 0.27 -10.06 14.12
CA GLN A 345 1.21 -10.03 15.24
C GLN A 345 2.58 -9.37 14.91
N VAL A 346 2.87 -9.02 13.66
CA VAL A 346 4.11 -8.30 13.37
C VAL A 346 4.14 -6.94 14.09
N ALA A 347 5.26 -6.66 14.76
CA ALA A 347 5.49 -5.47 15.56
C ALA A 347 6.66 -4.66 14.96
N PHE A 348 6.34 -3.68 14.12
CA PHE A 348 7.35 -2.76 13.59
C PHE A 348 7.69 -1.68 14.62
N CYS A 349 8.95 -1.23 14.62
CA CYS A 349 9.42 -0.11 15.42
C CYS A 349 10.54 0.63 14.70
N VAL A 350 10.42 1.95 14.55
CA VAL A 350 11.48 2.79 13.94
C VAL A 350 12.77 2.80 14.75
N GLY A 351 12.70 2.40 16.03
CA GLY A 351 13.85 2.22 16.90
C GLY A 351 14.60 0.89 16.70
N ASN A 352 14.11 -0.02 15.86
CA ASN A 352 14.84 -1.20 15.45
C ASN A 352 15.89 -0.79 14.41
N LEU A 353 17.09 -0.47 14.89
CA LEU A 353 18.21 0.02 14.11
C LEU A 353 19.35 -1.01 14.08
N VAL A 354 20.20 -0.89 13.09
CA VAL A 354 21.45 -1.66 12.98
C VAL A 354 22.65 -0.72 12.85
N SER A 355 23.84 -1.18 13.18
CA SER A 355 25.06 -0.38 13.06
C SER A 355 25.18 0.26 11.69
N GLY A 356 25.41 1.57 11.63
CA GLY A 356 25.54 2.34 10.41
C GLY A 356 24.27 3.09 9.98
N ILE A 357 23.15 2.89 10.69
CA ILE A 357 21.93 3.70 10.55
C ILE A 357 21.56 4.26 11.92
N ASP A 358 21.37 5.56 12.03
CA ASP A 358 21.02 6.24 13.26
C ASP A 358 19.84 7.20 13.05
N VAL A 359 19.27 7.67 14.12
CA VAL A 359 18.21 8.67 14.13
C VAL A 359 18.78 10.08 14.01
N SER A 360 17.93 11.03 13.72
CA SER A 360 18.24 12.47 13.73
C SER A 360 17.39 13.18 14.77
N ASP A 361 17.57 14.50 14.89
CA ASP A 361 16.76 15.36 15.76
C ASP A 361 15.41 15.77 15.14
N ASP A 362 14.95 15.08 14.09
CA ASP A 362 13.59 15.21 13.57
C ASP A 362 12.58 14.99 14.71
N PRO A 363 11.80 16.01 15.10
CA PRO A 363 10.97 15.92 16.32
C PRO A 363 9.81 14.92 16.20
N LEU A 364 9.37 14.63 14.98
CA LEU A 364 8.39 13.57 14.74
C LEU A 364 9.06 12.18 14.92
N LEU A 365 10.27 11.99 14.39
CA LEU A 365 11.00 10.73 14.53
C LEU A 365 11.27 10.41 16.01
N GLN A 366 11.68 11.38 16.79
CA GLN A 366 11.98 11.21 18.22
C GLN A 366 10.77 10.66 19.00
N GLY A 367 9.57 11.20 18.78
CA GLY A 367 8.35 10.66 19.40
C GLY A 367 7.98 9.26 18.92
N ARG A 368 8.28 8.95 17.66
CA ARG A 368 8.04 7.62 17.08
C ARG A 368 8.89 6.53 17.74
N LEU A 369 10.10 6.85 18.24
CA LEU A 369 10.96 5.89 18.94
C LEU A 369 10.29 5.31 20.18
N PHE A 370 9.50 6.09 20.89
CA PHE A 370 8.73 5.62 22.06
C PHE A 370 7.41 4.96 21.65
N SER A 371 6.60 5.62 20.82
CA SER A 371 5.24 5.21 20.49
C SER A 371 5.15 3.79 19.97
N TYR A 372 6.06 3.37 19.08
CA TYR A 372 6.05 2.03 18.49
C TYR A 372 6.42 0.91 19.48
N LEU A 373 7.14 1.21 20.55
CA LEU A 373 7.38 0.25 21.63
C LEU A 373 6.17 0.16 22.56
N ASP A 374 5.66 1.32 23.00
CA ASP A 374 4.57 1.41 23.96
C ASP A 374 3.29 0.73 23.45
N THR A 375 2.89 1.02 22.21
CA THR A 375 1.66 0.46 21.61
C THR A 375 1.65 -1.06 21.54
N GLN A 376 2.81 -1.74 21.49
CA GLN A 376 2.89 -3.20 21.39
C GLN A 376 2.64 -3.90 22.74
N LEU A 377 2.86 -3.23 23.85
CA LEU A 377 2.83 -3.87 25.18
C LEU A 377 1.47 -4.52 25.48
N ILE A 378 0.38 -3.79 25.32
CA ILE A 378 -0.97 -4.34 25.54
C ILE A 378 -1.43 -5.15 24.32
N ARG A 379 -1.20 -4.64 23.12
CA ARG A 379 -1.68 -5.30 21.89
C ARG A 379 -1.12 -6.72 21.73
N LEU A 380 0.13 -6.95 22.10
CA LEU A 380 0.82 -8.24 21.95
C LEU A 380 1.12 -8.94 23.30
N GLY A 381 0.52 -8.48 24.39
CA GLY A 381 0.53 -9.19 25.65
C GLY A 381 1.81 -9.07 26.46
N GLY A 382 2.53 -7.95 26.39
CA GLY A 382 3.67 -7.67 27.28
C GLY A 382 5.01 -7.47 26.57
N PRO A 383 6.11 -7.30 27.32
CA PRO A 383 7.40 -6.85 26.79
C PRO A 383 8.12 -7.90 25.93
N ASN A 384 7.70 -9.16 25.98
CA ASN A 384 8.33 -10.25 25.22
C ASN A 384 7.76 -10.45 23.81
N PHE A 385 7.09 -9.44 23.23
CA PHE A 385 6.51 -9.53 21.87
C PHE A 385 7.55 -9.81 20.77
N ASN A 386 8.83 -9.56 21.01
CA ASN A 386 9.90 -9.93 20.10
C ASN A 386 10.17 -11.44 20.09
N GLU A 387 9.62 -12.23 21.01
CA GLU A 387 9.69 -13.70 20.98
C GLU A 387 8.61 -14.35 20.11
N ILE A 388 7.60 -13.59 19.68
CA ILE A 388 6.62 -14.05 18.68
C ILE A 388 7.37 -14.35 17.36
N PRO A 389 7.12 -15.51 16.72
CA PRO A 389 7.95 -15.98 15.60
C PRO A 389 8.20 -14.96 14.49
N ILE A 390 7.16 -14.22 14.07
CA ILE A 390 7.31 -13.20 13.02
C ILE A 390 8.23 -12.04 13.44
N ASN A 391 8.37 -11.77 14.74
CA ASN A 391 9.17 -10.68 15.28
C ASN A 391 10.60 -11.11 15.63
N LYS A 392 10.87 -12.41 15.72
CA LYS A 392 12.22 -12.92 16.04
C LYS A 392 13.24 -12.52 14.98
N PRO A 393 14.41 -11.98 15.37
CA PRO A 393 15.51 -11.76 14.45
C PRO A 393 16.17 -13.08 14.01
N LEU A 394 16.91 -13.03 12.91
CA LEU A 394 17.81 -14.11 12.52
C LEU A 394 19.11 -14.06 13.34
N ALA A 395 19.54 -12.87 13.73
CA ALA A 395 20.66 -12.67 14.61
C ALA A 395 20.39 -13.29 15.99
N PRO A 396 21.39 -13.91 16.64
CA PRO A 396 21.26 -14.43 17.99
C PRO A 396 20.90 -13.33 19.00
N VAL A 397 19.93 -13.59 19.87
CA VAL A 397 19.56 -12.67 20.95
C VAL A 397 20.13 -13.18 22.27
N VAL A 398 21.03 -12.41 22.85
CA VAL A 398 21.65 -12.66 24.17
C VAL A 398 21.62 -11.36 24.96
N ASN A 399 20.83 -11.31 26.03
CA ASN A 399 20.68 -10.14 26.88
C ASN A 399 20.38 -10.53 28.33
N ASN A 400 20.26 -9.54 29.22
CA ASN A 400 19.93 -9.72 30.63
C ASN A 400 18.44 -9.55 30.95
N GLN A 401 17.59 -9.56 29.94
CA GLN A 401 16.14 -9.45 30.12
C GLN A 401 15.57 -10.74 30.70
N ARG A 402 14.69 -10.63 31.70
CA ARG A 402 14.12 -11.78 32.38
C ARG A 402 12.65 -11.55 32.72
N ASP A 403 11.92 -12.66 32.78
CA ASP A 403 10.54 -12.73 33.25
C ASP A 403 9.54 -11.96 32.32
N GLY A 404 8.36 -11.66 32.82
CA GLY A 404 7.27 -10.99 32.08
C GLY A 404 6.43 -11.96 31.24
N TYR A 405 5.25 -11.49 30.84
CA TYR A 405 4.29 -12.29 30.05
C TYR A 405 4.91 -12.85 28.78
N HIS A 406 4.58 -14.10 28.48
CA HIS A 406 4.99 -14.82 27.27
C HIS A 406 6.51 -14.95 27.08
N ARG A 407 7.29 -14.96 28.19
CA ARG A 407 8.70 -15.31 28.13
C ARG A 407 8.86 -16.77 27.70
N MET A 408 9.46 -17.00 26.52
CA MET A 408 9.63 -18.32 25.93
C MET A 408 11.09 -18.78 25.95
N THR A 409 12.05 -17.86 26.06
CA THR A 409 13.46 -18.16 26.12
C THR A 409 13.84 -18.73 27.47
N ILE A 410 14.51 -19.89 27.50
CA ILE A 410 15.02 -20.53 28.71
C ILE A 410 16.48 -20.16 28.90
N ASN A 411 16.74 -19.11 29.67
CA ASN A 411 18.08 -18.65 29.97
C ASN A 411 18.73 -19.56 31.01
N LYS A 412 19.99 -19.98 30.78
CA LYS A 412 20.76 -20.77 31.73
C LYS A 412 21.63 -19.87 32.62
N GLY A 413 21.90 -20.34 33.85
CA GLY A 413 22.79 -19.66 34.77
C GLY A 413 22.10 -18.80 35.83
N LYS A 414 22.88 -18.10 36.63
CA LYS A 414 22.43 -17.33 37.77
C LYS A 414 22.33 -15.83 37.55
N THR A 415 23.04 -15.36 36.49
CA THR A 415 23.26 -13.91 36.27
C THR A 415 22.27 -13.40 35.19
N ALA A 416 21.57 -12.32 35.52
CA ALA A 416 20.74 -11.55 34.60
C ALA A 416 21.01 -10.04 34.81
N TYR A 417 22.26 -9.67 35.01
CA TYR A 417 22.69 -8.29 35.28
C TYR A 417 24.14 -8.08 34.82
N SER A 418 24.52 -6.86 34.57
CA SER A 418 25.88 -6.44 34.22
C SER A 418 26.25 -5.20 35.04
N PRO A 419 27.50 -5.13 35.52
CA PRO A 419 28.56 -6.14 35.44
C PRO A 419 28.32 -7.31 36.41
N ASN A 420 28.89 -8.49 36.07
CA ASN A 420 28.85 -9.65 36.94
C ASN A 420 30.21 -10.37 36.98
N SER A 421 30.54 -11.06 38.09
CA SER A 421 31.70 -11.96 38.21
C SER A 421 31.29 -13.44 38.25
N LEU A 422 30.02 -13.75 38.56
CA LEU A 422 29.52 -15.12 38.70
C LEU A 422 29.44 -15.88 37.39
N ASN A 423 29.46 -15.18 36.25
CA ASN A 423 29.49 -15.75 34.92
C ASN A 423 30.63 -15.13 34.09
N ASN A 424 31.75 -14.82 34.72
CA ASN A 424 32.96 -14.25 34.08
C ASN A 424 32.66 -12.98 33.25
N GLY A 425 31.69 -12.17 33.70
CA GLY A 425 31.27 -10.94 33.02
C GLY A 425 30.27 -11.12 31.87
N TYR A 426 29.89 -12.36 31.53
CA TYR A 426 28.99 -12.62 30.39
C TYR A 426 27.49 -12.55 30.79
N PRO A 427 26.59 -12.17 29.85
CA PRO A 427 26.87 -11.53 28.57
C PRO A 427 27.52 -10.15 28.79
N GLN A 428 28.47 -9.81 27.93
CA GLN A 428 29.22 -8.55 28.03
C GLN A 428 29.00 -7.69 26.78
N PRO A 429 29.14 -6.36 26.87
CA PRO A 429 29.16 -5.48 25.70
C PRO A 429 30.30 -5.85 24.74
N GLY A 430 30.15 -5.47 23.47
CA GLY A 430 31.24 -5.60 22.50
C GLY A 430 32.53 -4.93 22.98
N LEU A 431 33.68 -5.60 22.76
CA LEU A 431 34.95 -5.19 23.31
C LEU A 431 35.49 -3.88 22.71
N ASP A 432 35.06 -3.53 21.52
CA ASP A 432 35.38 -2.24 20.90
C ASP A 432 34.13 -1.59 20.25
N LYS A 433 34.26 -0.30 19.90
CA LYS A 433 33.20 0.46 19.25
C LYS A 433 32.82 -0.04 17.84
N LYS A 434 33.60 -0.98 17.27
CA LYS A 434 33.36 -1.56 15.95
C LYS A 434 32.46 -2.78 16.03
N GLU A 435 32.43 -3.47 17.17
CA GLU A 435 31.62 -4.68 17.37
C GLU A 435 30.19 -4.39 17.83
N GLY A 436 29.95 -3.24 18.48
CA GLY A 436 28.64 -2.86 19.00
C GLY A 436 27.99 -1.70 18.24
N TYR A 437 26.71 -1.51 18.47
CA TYR A 437 26.01 -0.31 18.03
C TYR A 437 26.49 0.90 18.85
N VAL A 438 26.82 1.98 18.15
CA VAL A 438 27.21 3.24 18.78
C VAL A 438 26.46 4.35 18.09
N HIS A 439 25.73 5.15 18.84
CA HIS A 439 25.10 6.36 18.33
C HIS A 439 26.14 7.35 17.81
N TYR A 440 25.78 8.07 16.77
CA TYR A 440 26.59 9.17 16.27
C TYR A 440 26.75 10.24 17.35
N PRO A 441 27.98 10.64 17.70
CA PRO A 441 28.21 11.62 18.76
C PRO A 441 27.95 13.05 18.22
N GLU A 442 26.69 13.41 18.11
CA GLU A 442 26.24 14.71 17.66
C GLU A 442 26.44 15.79 18.71
N MET A 443 26.86 16.98 18.28
CA MET A 443 26.96 18.12 19.17
C MET A 443 25.58 18.78 19.29
N VAL A 444 25.04 18.80 20.52
CA VAL A 444 23.79 19.47 20.83
C VAL A 444 24.11 20.74 21.65
N SER A 445 23.66 21.91 21.17
CA SER A 445 23.87 23.20 21.84
C SER A 445 22.58 23.99 21.88
N GLY A 446 22.23 24.52 23.07
CA GLY A 446 21.05 25.36 23.23
C GLY A 446 20.43 25.31 24.64
N LYS A 447 19.46 26.20 24.88
CA LYS A 447 18.63 26.20 26.08
C LYS A 447 17.50 25.20 25.93
N LYS A 448 17.08 24.54 26.99
CA LYS A 448 15.86 23.75 27.00
C LYS A 448 14.65 24.68 26.93
N VAL A 449 13.93 24.64 25.82
CA VAL A 449 12.77 25.51 25.53
C VAL A 449 11.63 24.69 24.92
N GLN A 450 10.40 25.19 25.00
CA GLN A 450 9.23 24.65 24.30
C GLN A 450 8.87 25.58 23.12
N GLU A 451 9.75 25.65 22.13
CA GLU A 451 9.62 26.51 20.97
C GLU A 451 10.02 25.75 19.70
N ARG A 452 9.45 26.12 18.55
CA ARG A 452 9.88 25.59 17.25
C ARG A 452 10.86 26.52 16.60
N SER A 453 11.77 25.97 15.80
CA SER A 453 12.69 26.72 14.97
C SER A 453 11.93 27.65 14.00
N GLU A 454 12.50 28.82 13.71
CA GLU A 454 12.01 29.71 12.65
C GLU A 454 12.03 29.03 11.28
N SER A 455 12.93 28.07 11.04
CA SER A 455 13.02 27.29 9.80
C SER A 455 11.79 26.41 9.54
N PHE A 456 11.01 26.07 10.59
CA PHE A 456 9.77 25.27 10.48
C PHE A 456 8.52 26.12 10.20
N LYS A 457 8.62 27.45 10.14
CA LYS A 457 7.45 28.34 9.98
C LYS A 457 6.96 28.53 8.55
N ASP A 458 7.65 27.99 7.56
CA ASP A 458 7.17 27.98 6.19
C ASP A 458 6.27 26.75 5.95
N HIS A 459 4.96 26.95 5.94
CA HIS A 459 3.98 25.87 5.80
C HIS A 459 3.46 25.71 4.36
N PHE A 460 3.66 26.69 3.46
CA PHE A 460 2.96 26.72 2.19
C PHE A 460 3.86 26.57 0.95
N SER A 461 5.15 26.95 0.99
CA SER A 461 6.02 26.94 -0.20
C SER A 461 6.08 25.58 -0.89
N GLN A 462 6.19 24.47 -0.14
CA GLN A 462 6.22 23.15 -0.74
C GLN A 462 4.82 22.60 -1.09
N ALA A 463 3.75 23.09 -0.47
CA ALA A 463 2.38 22.84 -0.92
C ALA A 463 2.14 23.51 -2.29
N THR A 464 2.66 24.73 -2.48
CA THR A 464 2.65 25.44 -3.77
C THR A 464 3.51 24.72 -4.81
N LEU A 465 4.72 24.25 -4.43
CA LEU A 465 5.57 23.43 -5.29
C LEU A 465 4.80 22.17 -5.79
N PHE A 466 4.11 21.47 -4.88
CA PHE A 466 3.29 20.31 -5.23
C PHE A 466 2.21 20.69 -6.25
N TRP A 467 1.40 21.71 -5.96
CA TRP A 467 0.35 22.19 -6.85
C TRP A 467 0.87 22.55 -8.25
N ASN A 468 1.96 23.32 -8.31
CA ASN A 468 2.58 23.74 -9.56
C ASN A 468 3.13 22.56 -10.39
N SER A 469 3.46 21.46 -9.73
CA SER A 469 4.02 20.25 -10.36
C SER A 469 2.96 19.35 -10.98
N MET A 470 1.69 19.53 -10.65
CA MET A 470 0.59 18.68 -11.12
C MET A 470 0.19 19.03 -12.56
N SER A 471 -0.16 17.99 -13.32
CA SER A 471 -0.82 18.12 -14.63
C SER A 471 -2.24 18.67 -14.47
N GLU A 472 -2.86 19.10 -15.58
CA GLU A 472 -4.24 19.63 -15.51
C GLU A 472 -5.26 18.59 -15.01
N PRO A 473 -5.23 17.29 -15.43
CA PRO A 473 -6.08 16.27 -14.81
C PRO A 473 -5.85 16.11 -13.31
N GLU A 474 -4.59 16.05 -12.86
CA GLU A 474 -4.27 15.93 -11.44
C GLU A 474 -4.78 17.11 -10.62
N LYS A 475 -4.68 18.34 -11.16
CA LYS A 475 -5.25 19.54 -10.53
C LYS A 475 -6.77 19.47 -10.42
N MET A 476 -7.44 18.98 -11.48
CA MET A 476 -8.89 18.81 -11.47
C MET A 476 -9.32 17.77 -10.41
N HIS A 477 -8.59 16.66 -10.28
CA HIS A 477 -8.84 15.65 -9.26
C HIS A 477 -8.69 16.23 -7.85
N ILE A 478 -7.66 17.05 -7.61
CA ILE A 478 -7.46 17.76 -6.34
C ILE A 478 -8.64 18.67 -6.02
N ILE A 479 -9.12 19.46 -6.98
CA ILE A 479 -10.28 20.36 -6.80
C ILE A 479 -11.54 19.54 -6.47
N LYS A 480 -11.81 18.47 -7.25
CA LYS A 480 -12.96 17.57 -7.00
C LYS A 480 -12.86 16.87 -5.64
N ALA A 481 -11.65 16.52 -5.20
CA ALA A 481 -11.43 15.96 -3.88
C ALA A 481 -11.77 16.96 -2.77
N PHE A 482 -11.34 18.22 -2.88
CA PHE A 482 -11.76 19.27 -1.95
C PHE A 482 -13.27 19.46 -1.95
N HIS A 483 -13.92 19.46 -3.11
CA HIS A 483 -15.39 19.57 -3.19
C HIS A 483 -16.08 18.42 -2.44
N PHE A 484 -15.59 17.19 -2.60
CA PHE A 484 -16.13 16.03 -1.90
C PHE A 484 -15.92 16.10 -0.38
N GLU A 485 -14.68 16.35 0.04
CA GLU A 485 -14.30 16.36 1.45
C GLU A 485 -14.97 17.50 2.21
N ILE A 486 -14.82 18.74 1.71
CA ILE A 486 -15.35 19.94 2.36
C ILE A 486 -16.88 20.06 2.16
N GLY A 487 -17.41 19.48 1.09
CA GLY A 487 -18.87 19.42 0.87
C GLY A 487 -19.62 18.65 1.96
N LYS A 488 -18.93 17.80 2.72
CA LYS A 488 -19.47 17.05 3.88
C LYS A 488 -19.20 17.71 5.23
N VAL A 489 -18.46 18.79 5.28
CA VAL A 489 -18.24 19.59 6.48
C VAL A 489 -19.50 20.43 6.72
N PHE A 490 -20.14 20.31 7.88
CA PHE A 490 -21.36 21.04 8.20
C PHE A 490 -21.08 22.48 8.61
N ASP A 491 -19.99 22.74 9.33
CA ASP A 491 -19.62 24.07 9.79
C ASP A 491 -19.16 24.97 8.62
N LYS A 492 -20.00 25.97 8.30
CA LYS A 492 -19.71 26.94 7.23
C LYS A 492 -18.48 27.80 7.50
N ALA A 493 -18.18 28.07 8.77
CA ALA A 493 -17.00 28.86 9.12
C ALA A 493 -15.72 28.07 8.83
N THR A 494 -15.70 26.78 9.11
CA THR A 494 -14.61 25.88 8.76
C THR A 494 -14.41 25.78 7.24
N ARG A 495 -15.49 25.66 6.44
CA ARG A 495 -15.39 25.71 4.96
C ARG A 495 -14.70 26.99 4.47
N GLN A 496 -15.06 28.15 5.03
CA GLN A 496 -14.43 29.44 4.67
C GLN A 496 -12.97 29.47 5.07
N LYS A 497 -12.60 29.00 6.27
CA LYS A 497 -11.21 28.93 6.72
C LYS A 497 -10.36 28.04 5.82
N VAL A 498 -10.90 26.93 5.29
CA VAL A 498 -10.20 26.07 4.32
C VAL A 498 -9.86 26.89 3.05
N VAL A 499 -10.83 27.58 2.49
CA VAL A 499 -10.62 28.45 1.31
C VAL A 499 -9.53 29.50 1.58
N ASP A 500 -9.61 30.17 2.73
CA ASP A 500 -8.65 31.21 3.10
C ASP A 500 -7.23 30.62 3.35
N MET A 501 -7.14 29.44 3.96
CA MET A 501 -5.87 28.74 4.18
C MET A 501 -5.21 28.35 2.86
N PHE A 502 -5.94 27.67 1.96
CA PHE A 502 -5.40 27.19 0.69
C PHE A 502 -5.21 28.29 -0.35
N SER A 503 -5.69 29.53 -0.11
CA SER A 503 -5.30 30.70 -0.89
C SER A 503 -3.80 31.02 -0.79
N ASN A 504 -3.15 30.56 0.28
CA ASN A 504 -1.69 30.67 0.44
C ASN A 504 -0.92 29.66 -0.43
N VAL A 505 -1.57 28.60 -0.90
CA VAL A 505 -1.01 27.66 -1.86
C VAL A 505 -1.19 28.20 -3.28
N ASP A 506 -2.44 28.49 -3.67
CA ASP A 506 -2.79 29.07 -4.96
C ASP A 506 -4.19 29.71 -4.90
N VAL A 507 -4.33 30.95 -5.39
CA VAL A 507 -5.61 31.68 -5.37
C VAL A 507 -6.63 31.08 -6.31
N GLY A 508 -6.18 30.54 -7.46
CA GLY A 508 -7.05 29.88 -8.42
C GLY A 508 -7.65 28.61 -7.82
N LEU A 509 -6.81 27.76 -7.20
CA LEU A 509 -7.25 26.59 -6.44
C LEU A 509 -8.30 26.95 -5.38
N ALA A 510 -8.01 27.94 -4.52
CA ALA A 510 -8.92 28.35 -3.46
C ALA A 510 -10.25 28.91 -4.00
N THR A 511 -10.20 29.60 -5.14
CA THR A 511 -11.39 30.10 -5.83
C THR A 511 -12.28 28.96 -6.36
N GLU A 512 -11.66 27.94 -6.96
CA GLU A 512 -12.38 26.76 -7.43
C GLU A 512 -12.96 25.96 -6.24
N ILE A 513 -12.21 25.80 -5.15
CA ILE A 513 -12.72 25.17 -3.91
C ILE A 513 -13.98 25.92 -3.44
N ALA A 514 -13.91 27.26 -3.32
CA ALA A 514 -15.01 28.09 -2.83
C ALA A 514 -16.31 27.87 -3.61
N LYS A 515 -16.22 27.76 -4.95
CA LYS A 515 -17.38 27.51 -5.83
C LYS A 515 -18.11 26.19 -5.46
N GLY A 516 -17.34 25.11 -5.24
CA GLY A 516 -17.93 23.78 -4.99
C GLY A 516 -18.46 23.60 -3.57
N VAL A 517 -18.01 24.39 -2.58
CA VAL A 517 -18.36 24.19 -1.16
C VAL A 517 -19.29 25.28 -0.60
N GLY A 518 -19.69 26.24 -1.43
CA GLY A 518 -20.59 27.33 -1.04
C GLY A 518 -19.96 28.31 -0.06
N ALA A 519 -18.65 28.57 -0.22
CA ALA A 519 -17.91 29.58 0.51
C ALA A 519 -17.66 30.83 -0.36
N ASN A 520 -17.25 31.94 0.26
CA ASN A 520 -16.84 33.12 -0.49
C ASN A 520 -15.43 32.90 -1.10
N PRO A 521 -15.12 33.50 -2.25
CA PRO A 521 -13.76 33.55 -2.75
C PRO A 521 -12.77 34.08 -1.69
N PRO A 522 -11.49 33.69 -1.72
CA PRO A 522 -10.53 34.10 -0.71
C PRO A 522 -10.36 35.62 -0.69
N SER A 523 -10.39 36.23 0.50
CA SER A 523 -10.30 37.67 0.70
C SER A 523 -9.00 38.15 1.34
N GLY A 524 -8.16 37.18 1.80
CA GLY A 524 -6.92 37.45 2.54
C GLY A 524 -5.72 37.83 1.67
N LYS A 525 -4.73 38.50 2.26
CA LYS A 525 -3.40 38.61 1.65
C LYS A 525 -2.66 37.29 1.81
N GLN A 526 -2.11 36.78 0.72
CA GLN A 526 -1.24 35.61 0.76
C GLN A 526 -0.02 35.83 1.68
N GLN A 527 0.33 34.81 2.44
CA GLN A 527 1.61 34.78 3.14
C GLN A 527 2.72 34.65 2.11
N GLN A 528 3.62 35.61 2.09
CA GLN A 528 4.79 35.51 1.23
C GLN A 528 5.82 34.57 1.86
N PRO A 529 6.46 33.68 1.08
CA PRO A 529 7.53 32.85 1.59
C PRO A 529 8.67 33.69 2.14
N LYS A 530 9.23 33.31 3.28
CA LYS A 530 10.34 34.02 3.93
C LYS A 530 11.64 33.95 3.12
N LYS A 531 11.81 32.86 2.36
CA LYS A 531 12.92 32.68 1.41
C LYS A 531 12.35 32.47 0.02
N THR A 532 13.04 32.94 -1.01
CA THR A 532 12.67 32.62 -2.39
C THR A 532 12.86 31.11 -2.63
N PRO A 533 11.82 30.37 -3.05
CA PRO A 533 11.96 28.96 -3.34
C PRO A 533 13.02 28.68 -4.40
N GLN A 534 13.89 27.70 -4.14
CA GLN A 534 14.94 27.27 -5.09
C GLN A 534 14.33 26.56 -6.31
N LEU A 535 13.12 26.00 -6.15
CA LEU A 535 12.43 25.27 -7.19
C LEU A 535 10.94 25.62 -7.21
N GLN A 536 10.41 25.88 -8.42
CA GLN A 536 8.99 26.22 -8.62
C GLN A 536 8.14 25.04 -9.03
N MET A 537 8.75 23.99 -9.59
CA MET A 537 8.10 22.78 -10.10
C MET A 537 9.07 21.61 -10.03
N SER A 538 8.58 20.42 -9.68
CA SER A 538 9.33 19.15 -9.69
C SER A 538 8.63 18.12 -10.55
N LYS A 539 9.34 17.59 -11.55
CA LYS A 539 8.80 16.53 -12.43
C LYS A 539 8.52 15.21 -11.69
N ALA A 540 9.25 14.96 -10.60
CA ALA A 540 9.10 13.75 -9.80
C ALA A 540 7.76 13.68 -9.05
N LEU A 541 7.05 14.79 -8.87
CA LEU A 541 5.82 14.86 -8.10
C LEU A 541 4.58 14.42 -8.90
N SER A 542 4.52 14.71 -10.20
CA SER A 542 3.40 14.31 -11.05
C SER A 542 3.47 12.82 -11.41
N MET A 543 2.36 12.13 -11.26
CA MET A 543 2.19 10.72 -11.64
C MET A 543 2.18 10.53 -13.17
N GLU A 544 1.98 11.58 -13.95
CA GLU A 544 2.07 11.53 -15.41
C GLU A 544 3.48 11.17 -15.91
N ASN A 545 4.50 11.41 -15.10
CA ASN A 545 5.90 11.11 -15.40
C ASN A 545 6.34 9.69 -14.96
N THR A 546 5.40 8.83 -14.59
CA THR A 546 5.68 7.45 -14.19
C THR A 546 5.92 6.52 -15.38
N ALA A 547 6.42 5.29 -15.13
CA ALA A 547 6.55 4.25 -16.14
C ALA A 547 5.18 3.82 -16.66
N LYS A 548 5.02 3.78 -17.99
CA LYS A 548 3.79 3.43 -18.72
C LYS A 548 4.07 2.41 -19.84
N ASN A 549 4.96 1.45 -19.59
CA ASN A 549 5.49 0.52 -20.60
C ASN A 549 5.19 -0.95 -20.27
N SER A 550 4.34 -1.25 -19.31
CA SER A 550 4.00 -2.61 -18.90
C SER A 550 2.51 -2.75 -18.60
N ILE A 551 1.96 -3.91 -18.93
CA ILE A 551 0.61 -4.33 -18.54
C ILE A 551 0.65 -5.45 -17.48
N LYS A 552 1.81 -5.79 -16.97
CA LYS A 552 1.99 -6.81 -15.94
C LYS A 552 1.09 -6.54 -14.74
N GLY A 553 0.36 -7.59 -14.29
CA GLY A 553 -0.57 -7.50 -13.17
C GLY A 553 -1.85 -6.71 -13.47
N ARG A 554 -2.09 -6.28 -14.73
CA ARG A 554 -3.37 -5.67 -15.11
C ARG A 554 -4.43 -6.73 -15.33
N LYS A 555 -5.67 -6.40 -14.96
CA LYS A 555 -6.82 -7.28 -15.08
C LYS A 555 -7.74 -6.80 -16.19
N ILE A 556 -7.98 -7.63 -17.20
CA ILE A 556 -8.73 -7.29 -18.39
C ILE A 556 -10.03 -8.10 -18.43
N ALA A 557 -11.16 -7.40 -18.60
CA ALA A 557 -12.45 -8.00 -18.82
C ALA A 557 -12.65 -8.30 -20.31
N VAL A 558 -12.99 -9.52 -20.68
CA VAL A 558 -13.46 -9.86 -22.01
C VAL A 558 -14.97 -10.10 -21.96
N LEU A 559 -15.74 -9.26 -22.62
CA LEU A 559 -17.20 -9.40 -22.66
C LEU A 559 -17.62 -10.19 -23.89
N ALA A 560 -18.27 -11.34 -23.69
CA ALA A 560 -18.76 -12.17 -24.79
C ALA A 560 -19.99 -13.00 -24.37
N MET A 561 -20.78 -13.39 -25.36
CA MET A 561 -21.92 -14.29 -25.27
C MET A 561 -21.84 -15.35 -26.37
N ASP A 562 -22.74 -16.32 -26.39
CA ASP A 562 -22.77 -17.34 -27.44
C ASP A 562 -22.68 -16.76 -28.86
N GLY A 563 -21.89 -17.39 -29.72
CA GLY A 563 -21.66 -16.95 -31.08
C GLY A 563 -20.59 -15.85 -31.22
N PHE A 564 -19.71 -15.71 -30.24
CA PHE A 564 -18.54 -14.83 -30.32
C PHE A 564 -17.48 -15.35 -31.29
N ASN A 565 -16.60 -14.47 -31.78
CA ASN A 565 -15.48 -14.84 -32.62
C ASN A 565 -14.34 -15.45 -31.78
N GLY A 566 -14.21 -16.76 -31.77
CA GLY A 566 -13.23 -17.49 -30.98
C GLY A 566 -11.79 -17.17 -31.35
N ALA A 567 -11.48 -17.00 -32.65
CA ALA A 567 -10.14 -16.69 -33.11
C ALA A 567 -9.67 -15.31 -32.63
N GLU A 568 -10.53 -14.31 -32.64
CA GLU A 568 -10.24 -12.96 -32.12
C GLU A 568 -9.97 -13.01 -30.60
N LEU A 569 -10.87 -13.65 -29.87
CA LEU A 569 -10.72 -13.75 -28.42
C LEU A 569 -9.41 -14.43 -28.04
N MET A 570 -9.12 -15.60 -28.64
CA MET A 570 -7.90 -16.35 -28.31
C MET A 570 -6.63 -15.60 -28.69
N SER A 571 -6.61 -14.89 -29.81
CA SER A 571 -5.46 -14.07 -30.22
C SER A 571 -5.17 -12.95 -29.23
N VAL A 572 -6.20 -12.20 -28.80
CA VAL A 572 -6.04 -11.10 -27.85
C VAL A 572 -5.68 -11.63 -26.47
N LYS A 573 -6.38 -12.67 -25.97
CA LYS A 573 -6.11 -13.30 -24.68
C LYS A 573 -4.65 -13.75 -24.59
N ALA A 574 -4.18 -14.52 -25.58
CA ALA A 574 -2.80 -15.00 -25.61
C ALA A 574 -1.76 -13.88 -25.64
N ALA A 575 -2.04 -12.77 -26.36
CA ALA A 575 -1.13 -11.64 -26.42
C ALA A 575 -1.03 -10.88 -25.08
N LEU A 576 -2.15 -10.73 -24.37
CA LEU A 576 -2.21 -10.07 -23.08
C LEU A 576 -1.56 -10.92 -21.98
N GLU A 577 -1.89 -12.22 -21.90
CA GLU A 577 -1.32 -13.16 -20.93
C GLU A 577 0.19 -13.35 -21.13
N LYS A 578 0.68 -13.27 -22.35
CA LYS A 578 2.13 -13.29 -22.64
C LYS A 578 2.88 -12.10 -21.99
N GLN A 579 2.17 -11.03 -21.64
CA GLN A 579 2.70 -9.85 -20.97
C GLN A 579 2.36 -9.86 -19.47
N ASP A 580 2.08 -11.02 -18.88
CA ASP A 580 1.71 -11.22 -17.49
C ASP A 580 0.45 -10.43 -17.04
N ALA A 581 -0.48 -10.15 -17.96
CA ALA A 581 -1.80 -9.62 -17.63
C ALA A 581 -2.79 -10.77 -17.36
N LYS A 582 -3.79 -10.53 -16.52
CA LYS A 582 -4.86 -11.47 -16.21
C LYS A 582 -6.08 -11.17 -17.08
N VAL A 583 -6.59 -12.17 -17.79
CA VAL A 583 -7.75 -12.02 -18.66
C VAL A 583 -8.90 -12.89 -18.14
N GLU A 584 -10.05 -12.27 -17.85
CA GLU A 584 -11.26 -12.97 -17.41
C GLU A 584 -12.37 -12.83 -18.47
N LEU A 585 -12.97 -13.96 -18.85
CA LEU A 585 -14.14 -14.03 -19.73
C LEU A 585 -15.41 -13.83 -18.90
N ILE A 586 -16.21 -12.83 -19.30
CA ILE A 586 -17.42 -12.41 -18.60
C ILE A 586 -18.63 -12.59 -19.53
N SER A 587 -19.66 -13.26 -19.03
CA SER A 587 -20.91 -13.47 -19.76
C SER A 587 -22.13 -13.30 -18.85
N GLU A 588 -23.31 -13.66 -19.34
CA GLU A 588 -24.57 -13.60 -18.61
C GLU A 588 -24.62 -14.59 -17.45
N SER A 589 -24.04 -15.78 -17.64
CA SER A 589 -23.98 -16.85 -16.64
C SER A 589 -22.60 -17.48 -16.59
N LEU A 590 -22.36 -18.38 -15.64
CA LEU A 590 -21.11 -19.17 -15.54
C LEU A 590 -21.18 -20.45 -16.43
N THR A 591 -22.25 -20.64 -17.18
CA THR A 591 -22.34 -21.74 -18.17
C THR A 591 -21.33 -21.48 -19.29
N PRO A 592 -20.57 -22.48 -19.73
CA PRO A 592 -19.69 -22.33 -20.88
C PRO A 592 -20.42 -21.77 -22.09
N ILE A 593 -19.79 -20.86 -22.80
CA ILE A 593 -20.31 -20.24 -24.05
C ILE A 593 -19.61 -20.82 -25.26
N LYS A 594 -20.30 -20.82 -26.41
CA LYS A 594 -19.79 -21.36 -27.66
C LYS A 594 -19.41 -20.26 -28.62
N SER A 595 -18.23 -20.40 -29.24
CA SER A 595 -17.83 -19.52 -30.36
C SER A 595 -18.70 -19.80 -31.60
N GLN A 596 -18.64 -18.90 -32.59
CA GLN A 596 -19.31 -19.09 -33.85
C GLN A 596 -18.77 -20.33 -34.62
N GLU A 597 -17.56 -20.78 -34.31
CA GLU A 597 -16.93 -22.00 -34.83
C GLU A 597 -17.33 -23.27 -34.03
N GLY A 598 -18.12 -23.12 -32.94
CA GLY A 598 -18.59 -24.21 -32.08
C GLY A 598 -17.65 -24.63 -30.95
N GLN A 599 -16.56 -23.90 -30.73
CA GLN A 599 -15.65 -24.15 -29.62
C GLN A 599 -16.29 -23.68 -28.30
N GLU A 600 -16.34 -24.54 -27.28
CA GLU A 600 -16.77 -24.18 -25.92
C GLU A 600 -15.64 -23.49 -25.15
N MET A 601 -16.00 -22.45 -24.38
CA MET A 601 -15.12 -21.77 -23.45
C MET A 601 -15.80 -21.57 -22.10
N ASP A 602 -15.08 -21.87 -21.02
CA ASP A 602 -15.52 -21.62 -19.66
C ASP A 602 -15.59 -20.12 -19.40
N VAL A 603 -16.63 -19.70 -18.67
CA VAL A 603 -16.86 -18.33 -18.25
C VAL A 603 -16.32 -18.12 -16.85
N ASP A 604 -15.42 -17.17 -16.67
CA ASP A 604 -14.79 -16.89 -15.39
C ASP A 604 -15.73 -16.14 -14.43
N ARG A 605 -16.55 -15.21 -14.95
CA ARG A 605 -17.45 -14.36 -14.17
C ARG A 605 -18.75 -14.07 -14.91
N ASN A 606 -19.79 -13.72 -14.16
CA ASN A 606 -21.03 -13.21 -14.76
C ASN A 606 -21.24 -11.72 -14.44
N TYR A 607 -22.04 -11.02 -15.23
CA TYR A 607 -22.31 -9.59 -15.11
C TYR A 607 -22.91 -9.18 -13.75
N VAL A 608 -23.52 -10.08 -13.01
CA VAL A 608 -24.11 -9.80 -11.68
C VAL A 608 -23.02 -9.72 -10.61
N SER A 609 -21.97 -10.53 -10.75
CA SER A 609 -20.91 -10.64 -9.75
C SER A 609 -19.76 -9.64 -9.92
N VAL A 610 -19.64 -9.03 -11.11
CA VAL A 610 -18.53 -8.10 -11.43
C VAL A 610 -19.01 -6.83 -12.12
N SER A 611 -18.18 -5.79 -12.10
CA SER A 611 -18.36 -4.55 -12.87
C SER A 611 -17.01 -4.04 -13.34
N SER A 612 -17.01 -3.02 -14.19
CA SER A 612 -15.79 -2.49 -14.81
C SER A 612 -14.77 -1.96 -13.81
N VAL A 613 -15.20 -1.58 -12.61
CA VAL A 613 -14.29 -1.07 -11.55
C VAL A 613 -13.29 -2.12 -11.07
N LEU A 614 -13.59 -3.42 -11.22
CA LEU A 614 -12.69 -4.51 -10.87
C LEU A 614 -11.59 -4.76 -11.91
N TYR A 615 -11.64 -4.09 -13.08
CA TYR A 615 -10.76 -4.32 -14.22
C TYR A 615 -10.04 -3.05 -14.68
N ASP A 616 -8.87 -3.22 -15.29
CA ASP A 616 -8.05 -2.11 -15.82
C ASP A 616 -8.44 -1.76 -17.26
N ALA A 617 -9.01 -2.71 -18.00
CA ALA A 617 -9.44 -2.53 -19.40
C ALA A 617 -10.58 -3.49 -19.75
N VAL A 618 -11.21 -3.21 -20.88
CA VAL A 618 -12.29 -4.03 -21.46
C VAL A 618 -11.93 -4.40 -22.89
N TYR A 619 -12.17 -5.65 -23.27
CA TYR A 619 -12.09 -6.10 -24.64
C TYR A 619 -13.38 -6.80 -25.06
N ILE A 620 -13.83 -6.58 -26.29
CA ILE A 620 -15.04 -7.14 -26.87
C ILE A 620 -14.68 -7.76 -28.21
N PRO A 621 -14.70 -9.11 -28.32
CA PRO A 621 -14.51 -9.79 -29.62
C PRO A 621 -15.73 -9.63 -30.51
N GLY A 622 -15.55 -9.77 -31.83
CA GLY A 622 -16.64 -9.84 -32.78
C GLY A 622 -17.51 -11.09 -32.63
N GLY A 623 -18.41 -11.28 -33.56
CA GLY A 623 -19.39 -12.37 -33.58
C GLY A 623 -20.80 -11.83 -33.56
N GLN A 624 -21.47 -11.85 -34.71
CA GLN A 624 -22.77 -11.20 -34.93
C GLN A 624 -23.83 -11.62 -33.91
N GLN A 625 -23.90 -12.91 -33.56
CA GLN A 625 -24.90 -13.41 -32.59
C GLN A 625 -24.60 -12.87 -31.19
N SER A 626 -23.35 -12.95 -30.74
CA SER A 626 -22.88 -12.44 -29.44
C SER A 626 -23.16 -10.94 -29.30
N ILE A 627 -22.83 -10.17 -30.34
CA ILE A 627 -23.04 -8.70 -30.31
C ILE A 627 -24.53 -8.34 -30.29
N CYS A 628 -25.37 -9.05 -31.05
CA CYS A 628 -26.83 -8.83 -31.01
C CYS A 628 -27.41 -9.11 -29.61
N ALA A 629 -26.95 -10.17 -28.95
CA ALA A 629 -27.37 -10.51 -27.58
C ALA A 629 -26.88 -9.45 -26.57
N MET A 630 -25.60 -9.04 -26.65
CA MET A 630 -25.01 -8.04 -25.76
C MET A 630 -25.68 -6.65 -25.87
N LYS A 631 -26.18 -6.26 -27.04
CA LYS A 631 -26.94 -5.00 -27.22
C LYS A 631 -28.23 -4.97 -26.40
N GLN A 632 -28.80 -6.11 -26.04
CA GLN A 632 -30.01 -6.22 -25.22
C GLN A 632 -29.68 -6.31 -23.72
N GLN A 633 -28.41 -6.34 -23.34
CA GLN A 633 -27.96 -6.49 -21.95
C GLN A 633 -27.55 -5.14 -21.35
N GLY A 634 -28.40 -4.59 -20.48
CA GLY A 634 -28.12 -3.32 -19.78
C GLY A 634 -26.82 -3.37 -18.97
N TYR A 635 -26.45 -4.53 -18.40
CA TYR A 635 -25.17 -4.69 -17.69
C TYR A 635 -23.97 -4.49 -18.60
N VAL A 636 -24.00 -4.95 -19.87
CA VAL A 636 -22.91 -4.78 -20.83
C VAL A 636 -22.74 -3.31 -21.20
N ILE A 637 -23.87 -2.63 -21.54
CA ILE A 637 -23.86 -1.21 -21.87
C ILE A 637 -23.29 -0.40 -20.69
N HIS A 638 -23.80 -0.66 -19.48
CA HIS A 638 -23.29 0.00 -18.26
C HIS A 638 -21.80 -0.27 -18.05
N PHE A 639 -21.35 -1.52 -18.20
CA PHE A 639 -19.94 -1.90 -18.01
C PHE A 639 -19.02 -1.11 -18.96
N ILE A 640 -19.41 -0.96 -20.23
CA ILE A 640 -18.62 -0.21 -21.23
C ILE A 640 -18.64 1.29 -20.90
N ASN A 641 -19.80 1.86 -20.59
CA ASN A 641 -19.94 3.27 -20.22
C ASN A 641 -19.11 3.60 -18.98
N GLU A 642 -19.17 2.76 -17.94
CA GLU A 642 -18.41 2.94 -16.71
C GLU A 642 -16.89 2.86 -16.96
N ALA A 643 -16.43 1.90 -17.78
CA ALA A 643 -15.02 1.81 -18.17
C ALA A 643 -14.56 3.06 -18.93
N PHE A 644 -15.41 3.57 -19.83
CA PHE A 644 -15.12 4.78 -20.58
C PHE A 644 -15.06 6.02 -19.67
N LYS A 645 -16.03 6.20 -18.79
CA LYS A 645 -16.08 7.27 -17.78
C LYS A 645 -14.84 7.28 -16.89
N HIS A 646 -14.36 6.09 -16.51
CA HIS A 646 -13.14 5.94 -15.69
C HIS A 646 -11.86 5.99 -16.54
N CYS A 647 -11.91 6.47 -17.78
CA CYS A 647 -10.76 6.66 -18.65
C CYS A 647 -9.93 5.39 -18.95
N LYS A 648 -10.51 4.18 -18.81
CA LYS A 648 -9.84 2.89 -19.05
C LYS A 648 -9.70 2.59 -20.53
N ALA A 649 -8.73 1.77 -20.91
CA ALA A 649 -8.61 1.28 -22.28
C ALA A 649 -9.79 0.38 -22.66
N ILE A 650 -10.31 0.52 -23.87
CA ILE A 650 -11.40 -0.28 -24.42
C ILE A 650 -10.98 -0.80 -25.79
N GLY A 651 -11.05 -2.12 -26.00
CA GLY A 651 -10.80 -2.76 -27.30
C GLY A 651 -12.08 -3.35 -27.88
N ALA A 652 -12.30 -3.20 -29.19
CA ALA A 652 -13.40 -3.86 -29.87
C ALA A 652 -12.99 -4.26 -31.31
N THR A 653 -13.34 -5.49 -31.69
CA THR A 653 -13.02 -6.03 -33.03
C THR A 653 -14.28 -6.36 -33.82
N SER A 654 -14.21 -6.24 -35.14
CA SER A 654 -15.26 -6.61 -36.08
C SER A 654 -16.64 -6.04 -35.72
N GLU A 655 -17.66 -6.87 -35.56
CA GLU A 655 -19.04 -6.48 -35.25
C GLU A 655 -19.16 -5.78 -33.87
N ALA A 656 -18.21 -5.98 -32.97
CA ALA A 656 -18.19 -5.34 -31.64
C ALA A 656 -18.11 -3.80 -31.74
N VAL A 657 -17.54 -3.26 -32.81
CA VAL A 657 -17.52 -1.82 -33.06
C VAL A 657 -18.95 -1.25 -33.13
N SER A 658 -19.92 -2.05 -33.63
CA SER A 658 -21.32 -1.65 -33.68
C SER A 658 -21.97 -1.58 -32.30
N LEU A 659 -21.49 -2.37 -31.32
CA LEU A 659 -21.95 -2.30 -29.92
C LEU A 659 -21.51 -0.99 -29.27
N LEU A 660 -20.29 -0.54 -29.54
CA LEU A 660 -19.80 0.75 -29.01
C LEU A 660 -20.65 1.94 -29.48
N LYS A 661 -21.27 1.86 -30.66
CA LYS A 661 -22.18 2.90 -31.16
C LYS A 661 -23.53 2.97 -30.44
N GLU A 662 -23.88 1.92 -29.69
CA GLU A 662 -25.10 1.87 -28.86
C GLU A 662 -24.83 2.33 -27.40
N THR A 663 -23.60 2.67 -27.10
CA THR A 663 -23.17 3.18 -25.78
C THR A 663 -23.09 4.71 -25.81
N ASP A 664 -22.89 5.34 -24.65
CA ASP A 664 -22.71 6.79 -24.56
C ASP A 664 -21.27 7.24 -24.88
N ILE A 665 -20.47 6.40 -25.55
CA ILE A 665 -19.13 6.76 -26.01
C ILE A 665 -19.25 7.80 -27.12
N ALA A 666 -18.84 9.03 -26.82
CA ALA A 666 -18.89 10.16 -27.75
C ALA A 666 -17.49 10.62 -28.16
N ASP A 667 -17.42 11.36 -29.29
CA ASP A 667 -16.21 12.03 -29.77
C ASP A 667 -14.97 11.12 -29.92
N VAL A 668 -15.19 9.84 -30.24
CA VAL A 668 -14.13 8.86 -30.50
C VAL A 668 -14.21 8.38 -31.94
N LYS A 669 -13.07 8.34 -32.61
CA LYS A 669 -12.95 7.78 -33.96
C LYS A 669 -12.96 6.25 -33.85
N LEU A 670 -14.04 5.63 -34.32
CA LEU A 670 -14.18 4.20 -34.45
C LEU A 670 -13.93 3.76 -35.91
N SER A 671 -13.29 2.62 -36.09
CA SER A 671 -13.04 2.06 -37.39
C SER A 671 -13.30 0.55 -37.43
N GLU A 672 -13.93 0.09 -38.49
CA GLU A 672 -14.18 -1.33 -38.75
C GLU A 672 -13.13 -1.93 -39.71
N ALA A 673 -12.51 -1.08 -40.54
CA ALA A 673 -11.66 -1.54 -41.64
C ALA A 673 -10.16 -1.70 -41.32
N LYS A 674 -9.65 -0.91 -40.40
CA LYS A 674 -8.23 -0.89 -40.00
C LYS A 674 -8.10 -0.65 -38.49
N VAL A 675 -6.93 -0.92 -37.92
CA VAL A 675 -6.65 -0.55 -36.55
C VAL A 675 -6.74 0.95 -36.40
N THR A 676 -7.59 1.38 -35.48
CA THR A 676 -7.74 2.78 -35.09
C THR A 676 -7.64 2.86 -33.55
N SER A 677 -6.82 3.75 -33.06
CA SER A 677 -6.68 4.04 -31.61
C SER A 677 -6.95 5.52 -31.43
N ASP A 678 -8.00 5.84 -30.68
CA ASP A 678 -8.34 7.22 -30.35
C ASP A 678 -8.83 7.29 -28.90
N LYS A 679 -8.26 8.22 -28.14
CA LYS A 679 -8.57 8.44 -26.71
C LYS A 679 -8.62 7.13 -25.87
N GLY A 680 -7.77 6.14 -26.18
CA GLY A 680 -7.73 4.84 -25.51
C GLY A 680 -8.81 3.83 -25.89
N VAL A 681 -9.59 4.12 -26.91
CA VAL A 681 -10.48 3.17 -27.57
C VAL A 681 -9.79 2.63 -28.82
N VAL A 682 -9.58 1.31 -28.88
CA VAL A 682 -8.87 0.61 -29.96
C VAL A 682 -9.87 -0.24 -30.70
N THR A 683 -10.02 -0.01 -31.99
CA THR A 683 -10.96 -0.74 -32.86
C THR A 683 -10.30 -1.26 -34.11
N ALA A 684 -10.73 -2.43 -34.63
CA ALA A 684 -10.20 -3.02 -35.87
C ALA A 684 -11.09 -4.14 -36.43
N GLN A 685 -10.84 -4.54 -37.66
CA GLN A 685 -11.32 -5.80 -38.23
C GLN A 685 -10.45 -7.00 -37.84
N ALA A 686 -11.01 -8.20 -37.90
CA ALA A 686 -10.40 -9.47 -37.54
C ALA A 686 -9.05 -9.78 -38.23
N SER A 687 -8.83 -9.33 -39.43
CA SER A 687 -7.64 -9.64 -40.25
C SER A 687 -6.33 -8.98 -39.82
N VAL A 688 -6.34 -8.17 -38.75
CA VAL A 688 -5.17 -7.36 -38.27
C VAL A 688 -4.79 -7.64 -36.85
N TYR A 689 -4.88 -8.90 -36.41
CA TYR A 689 -4.69 -9.31 -34.98
C TYR A 689 -3.43 -8.75 -34.32
N SER A 690 -2.26 -8.90 -34.97
CA SER A 690 -1.00 -8.45 -34.35
C SER A 690 -1.00 -6.95 -34.10
N ALA A 691 -1.38 -6.15 -35.11
CA ALA A 691 -1.41 -4.69 -34.97
C ALA A 691 -2.47 -4.22 -33.96
N PHE A 692 -3.61 -4.91 -33.85
CA PHE A 692 -4.63 -4.62 -32.84
C PHE A 692 -4.12 -4.95 -31.44
N ASN A 693 -3.53 -6.13 -31.27
CA ASN A 693 -2.99 -6.57 -29.97
C ASN A 693 -1.93 -5.59 -29.45
N GLU A 694 -1.00 -5.14 -30.29
CA GLU A 694 0.03 -4.15 -29.95
C GLU A 694 -0.58 -2.80 -29.56
N ALA A 695 -1.58 -2.33 -30.33
CA ALA A 695 -2.28 -1.08 -30.02
C ALA A 695 -3.07 -1.16 -28.71
N LEU A 696 -3.74 -2.29 -28.44
CA LEU A 696 -4.48 -2.50 -27.20
C LEU A 696 -3.54 -2.59 -25.99
N ILE A 697 -2.44 -3.36 -26.10
CA ILE A 697 -1.40 -3.42 -25.05
C ILE A 697 -0.86 -2.03 -24.74
N THR A 698 -0.56 -1.25 -25.78
CA THR A 698 -0.08 0.13 -25.63
C THR A 698 -1.12 1.01 -24.91
N ALA A 699 -2.39 0.90 -25.26
CA ALA A 699 -3.46 1.65 -24.60
C ALA A 699 -3.63 1.26 -23.14
N ILE A 700 -3.57 -0.04 -22.80
CA ILE A 700 -3.65 -0.53 -21.41
C ILE A 700 -2.44 -0.06 -20.60
N ALA A 701 -1.24 -0.06 -21.18
CA ALA A 701 -0.01 0.37 -20.51
C ALA A 701 -0.04 1.87 -20.11
N GLN A 702 -0.79 2.71 -20.84
CA GLN A 702 -1.01 4.12 -20.44
C GLN A 702 -1.81 4.28 -19.15
N HIS A 703 -2.44 3.24 -18.67
CA HIS A 703 -3.29 3.16 -17.47
C HIS A 703 -4.61 3.91 -17.62
N ARG A 704 -4.58 5.22 -17.87
CA ARG A 704 -5.76 6.09 -18.02
C ARG A 704 -5.59 7.06 -19.20
N HIS A 705 -6.70 7.36 -19.85
CA HIS A 705 -6.77 8.28 -20.98
C HIS A 705 -7.51 9.56 -20.57
N TRP A 706 -6.85 10.40 -19.77
CA TRP A 706 -7.40 11.59 -19.08
C TRP A 706 -8.02 12.63 -20.04
N ILE A 707 -7.71 12.58 -21.31
CA ILE A 707 -8.35 13.43 -22.32
C ILE A 707 -9.87 13.27 -22.36
N ARG A 708 -10.39 12.12 -21.89
CA ARG A 708 -11.82 11.83 -21.78
C ARG A 708 -12.47 12.38 -20.52
N GLU A 709 -11.71 12.81 -19.55
CA GLU A 709 -12.27 13.24 -18.27
C GLU A 709 -13.18 14.49 -18.37
N LYS A 710 -13.07 15.23 -19.47
CA LYS A 710 -13.94 16.35 -19.79
C LYS A 710 -15.37 15.93 -20.20
N ASP A 711 -15.55 14.64 -20.50
CA ASP A 711 -16.85 14.08 -20.92
C ASP A 711 -17.65 13.65 -19.69
N GLU A 712 -18.06 14.63 -18.85
CA GLU A 712 -18.79 14.38 -17.59
C GLU A 712 -20.24 13.86 -17.80
N ASN A 713 -20.71 13.79 -19.04
CA ASN A 713 -22.10 13.49 -19.40
C ASN A 713 -22.39 11.99 -19.57
N ILE A 714 -21.47 11.10 -19.24
CA ILE A 714 -21.66 9.65 -19.42
C ILE A 714 -22.39 9.08 -18.21
N PRO A 715 -23.61 8.55 -18.37
CA PRO A 715 -24.37 7.92 -17.30
C PRO A 715 -23.76 6.55 -16.98
N ALA A 716 -23.09 6.42 -15.81
CA ALA A 716 -22.54 5.16 -15.33
C ALA A 716 -22.26 5.19 -13.81
#